data_513e1bd1ab9146b3608fdd925b042b67
#
_entry.id   513e1bd1ab9146b3608fdd925b042b67
#
_cell.length_a   1.000
_cell.length_b   1.000
_cell.length_c   1.000
_cell.angle_alpha   90.00
_cell.angle_beta   90.00
_cell.angle_gamma   90.00
#
_symmetry.space_group_name_H-M   'P 1'
#
loop_
_entity.id
_entity.type
_entity.pdbx_description
1 polymer ?
#
loop_
_entity_poly.entity_id
_entity_poly.type
_entity_poly.pdbx_seq_one_letter_code
_entity_poly.pdbx_strand_id
1 'polypeptide(L)'
;AGELSPRLDGRNDLAKYSAGCATVENMVIYPHGAAARRPGTQYVAEVKTSANSTRIIPFEFNTEQTYIIEVGNLYMRFYRNNGQILEGNKTITAITKANPGVITSNSHGYLTGDEINIAGVVGMTELNNKRFLVVKIDANTFSLTDVDGVAINTTNFTTYGSAGTMNRVFQITTTYTTAEIFDLKFAQSADVMYITHPNHQTRKLSRTGHTTWTLTAVEFTNGPFLDTNISTTTFTPASTAVGTGVNVTASAVTGVNGGSGFLTTDVGRQIRIGSGYAIITARTNTTVVVVTITTVFANTAANADWSLGAFSTTTGFPSCVSFFEQRLVFAASINNPQTVYFSKSGDYENMDANIGGTVADDDAIIYTIASNQVNAIRFMSSARTLIIGTAGGEFVVSGGGDNNAVTPTNIMIKKQSNHGAANVDAISVGNATLFLQRAKRKIRELAYNFDVDGYIAPDLTILAEHITEGNVVEMAYQEEPLAIIWCVRGDGQLIALTYQREQEVVAWHRHIIGGSFGTGNAVVESVAVIPTEDSEYELYVVVKRTINSATRRYVEYLHTFNFTESNNTTFNYLDSQLSLSKSSTTLTAGISATATTVPVDSISGLSTAGKIKIGGEIIAYTGITNLNLTGCTRGSDSSTATAHLSGAVTKEVVNTISGLNHLEGQTVSILADGATHPTKVVSNNQITLDRFATDVKVGLQYTSILKTMRIDAGSQDGTSQGKTKRIYEVTARLFETVGVEIGPDLNNMERIPFRTSADPMDQGIPPFTGDKQVEFRGNYDTDGFMMVRQTQPLPLTLLSLYPRLVTNDG
;
A
#
# COMPACT_ATOMS: atom_id res chain seq x y z
N ALA A 1 -19.07 15.09 -9.40
CA ALA A 1 -17.90 15.24 -10.29
C ALA A 1 -16.58 15.38 -9.53
N GLY A 2 -16.59 15.36 -8.20
CA GLY A 2 -15.38 15.52 -7.38
C GLY A 2 -14.80 16.94 -7.39
N GLU A 3 -13.49 17.06 -7.15
CA GLU A 3 -12.80 18.35 -7.20
C GLU A 3 -12.56 18.79 -8.63
N LEU A 4 -12.93 20.02 -8.95
CA LEU A 4 -12.79 20.62 -10.28
C LEU A 4 -11.70 21.67 -10.32
N SER A 5 -11.08 21.81 -11.48
CA SER A 5 -10.05 22.81 -11.72
C SER A 5 -10.57 24.23 -11.50
N PRO A 6 -9.78 25.12 -10.85
CA PRO A 6 -10.11 26.55 -10.77
C PRO A 6 -10.33 27.22 -12.12
N ARG A 7 -9.80 26.67 -13.21
CA ARG A 7 -10.02 27.15 -14.58
C ARG A 7 -11.44 26.98 -15.08
N LEU A 8 -12.23 26.14 -14.38
CA LEU A 8 -13.65 25.94 -14.68
C LEU A 8 -14.59 26.89 -13.95
N ASP A 9 -14.07 27.81 -13.13
CA ASP A 9 -14.86 28.68 -12.25
C ASP A 9 -15.90 29.56 -13.00
N GLY A 10 -15.70 29.83 -14.30
CA GLY A 10 -16.64 30.54 -15.14
C GLY A 10 -17.49 29.66 -16.05
N ARG A 11 -17.35 28.33 -16.00
CA ARG A 11 -17.98 27.37 -16.91
C ARG A 11 -19.26 26.75 -16.33
N ASN A 12 -20.20 27.58 -15.90
CA ASN A 12 -21.50 27.15 -15.37
C ASN A 12 -22.41 26.46 -16.44
N ASP A 13 -22.03 26.56 -17.72
CA ASP A 13 -22.66 25.84 -18.84
C ASP A 13 -22.42 24.32 -18.79
N LEU A 14 -21.38 23.85 -18.05
CA LEU A 14 -21.07 22.43 -17.94
C LEU A 14 -21.96 21.77 -16.89
N ALA A 15 -22.66 20.70 -17.24
CA ALA A 15 -23.50 19.93 -16.31
C ALA A 15 -22.71 19.43 -15.06
N LYS A 16 -21.42 19.13 -15.23
CA LYS A 16 -20.53 18.71 -14.14
C LYS A 16 -20.15 19.84 -13.16
N TYR A 17 -20.38 21.10 -13.51
CA TYR A 17 -20.08 22.26 -12.66
C TYR A 17 -20.91 22.24 -11.36
N SER A 18 -22.22 22.10 -11.50
CA SER A 18 -23.15 22.10 -10.35
C SER A 18 -23.01 20.86 -9.46
N ALA A 19 -22.48 19.76 -10.01
CA ALA A 19 -22.22 18.50 -9.29
C ALA A 19 -20.77 18.37 -8.80
N GLY A 20 -19.93 19.41 -9.00
CA GLY A 20 -18.54 19.42 -8.61
C GLY A 20 -18.27 20.32 -7.41
N CYS A 21 -17.05 20.24 -6.90
CA CYS A 21 -16.55 21.01 -5.78
C CYS A 21 -15.25 21.72 -6.14
N ALA A 22 -15.01 22.89 -5.55
CA ALA A 22 -13.74 23.60 -5.67
C ALA A 22 -12.63 22.95 -4.81
N THR A 23 -13.01 22.23 -3.76
CA THR A 23 -12.07 21.46 -2.92
C THR A 23 -12.79 20.24 -2.37
N VAL A 24 -12.11 19.06 -2.44
CA VAL A 24 -12.52 17.82 -1.80
C VAL A 24 -11.29 17.22 -1.12
N GLU A 25 -11.11 17.53 0.15
CA GLU A 25 -9.94 17.13 0.93
C GLU A 25 -10.34 16.18 2.05
N ASN A 26 -9.67 15.03 2.13
CA ASN A 26 -9.95 13.95 3.10
C ASN A 26 -11.43 13.51 3.08
N MET A 27 -12.04 13.60 1.92
CA MET A 27 -13.36 13.04 1.65
C MET A 27 -13.29 12.18 0.39
N VAL A 28 -14.15 11.18 0.32
CA VAL A 28 -14.33 10.29 -0.82
C VAL A 28 -15.68 10.58 -1.43
N ILE A 29 -15.74 10.64 -2.73
CA ILE A 29 -17.00 10.85 -3.46
C ILE A 29 -17.58 9.47 -3.78
N TYR A 30 -18.81 9.23 -3.35
CA TYR A 30 -19.53 8.01 -3.67
C TYR A 30 -20.14 8.08 -5.07
N PRO A 31 -20.27 6.96 -5.77
CA PRO A 31 -20.91 6.92 -7.08
C PRO A 31 -22.32 7.53 -7.09
N HIS A 32 -23.04 7.44 -5.98
CA HIS A 32 -24.39 8.00 -5.77
C HIS A 32 -24.41 9.53 -5.62
N GLY A 33 -23.26 10.19 -5.56
CA GLY A 33 -23.14 11.65 -5.45
C GLY A 33 -22.85 12.19 -4.06
N ALA A 34 -22.88 11.36 -3.01
CA ALA A 34 -22.54 11.79 -1.66
C ALA A 34 -21.02 12.00 -1.51
N ALA A 35 -20.63 12.87 -0.57
CA ALA A 35 -19.27 13.05 -0.13
C ALA A 35 -19.13 12.59 1.32
N ALA A 36 -18.32 11.57 1.56
CA ALA A 36 -18.09 11.03 2.90
C ALA A 36 -16.64 11.27 3.35
N ARG A 37 -16.46 11.49 4.65
CA ARG A 37 -15.14 11.52 5.25
C ARG A 37 -14.44 10.19 5.02
N ARG A 38 -13.17 10.21 4.55
CA ARG A 38 -12.41 8.97 4.45
C ARG A 38 -12.18 8.33 5.84
N PRO A 39 -12.09 7.01 5.93
CA PRO A 39 -11.59 6.37 7.14
C PRO A 39 -10.15 6.82 7.46
N GLY A 40 -9.75 6.62 8.71
CA GLY A 40 -8.37 6.81 9.14
C GLY A 40 -7.48 5.65 8.75
N THR A 41 -6.17 5.78 9.04
CA THR A 41 -5.22 4.69 8.85
C THR A 41 -4.87 4.01 10.17
N GLN A 42 -4.72 2.69 10.14
CA GLN A 42 -4.22 1.88 11.26
C GLN A 42 -2.72 1.69 11.12
N TYR A 43 -1.99 1.92 12.19
CA TYR A 43 -0.57 1.59 12.27
C TYR A 43 -0.36 0.07 12.27
N VAL A 44 0.53 -0.43 11.42
CA VAL A 44 0.92 -1.85 11.36
C VAL A 44 2.33 -2.04 11.91
N ALA A 45 3.31 -1.41 11.27
CA ALA A 45 4.70 -1.51 11.70
C ALA A 45 5.55 -0.35 11.14
N GLU A 46 6.67 -0.10 11.78
CA GLU A 46 7.75 0.69 11.20
C GLU A 46 8.54 -0.16 10.21
N VAL A 47 8.94 0.40 9.08
CA VAL A 47 9.81 -0.27 8.11
C VAL A 47 11.18 -0.58 8.75
N LYS A 48 11.92 -1.54 8.20
CA LYS A 48 13.22 -1.95 8.76
C LYS A 48 14.20 -0.78 8.92
N THR A 49 14.26 0.12 7.96
CA THR A 49 15.20 1.24 7.94
C THR A 49 14.49 2.53 7.56
N SER A 50 13.99 3.24 8.55
CA SER A 50 13.24 4.48 8.34
C SER A 50 14.03 5.62 7.67
N ALA A 51 15.35 5.52 7.56
CA ALA A 51 16.17 6.47 6.81
C ALA A 51 16.02 6.35 5.30
N ASN A 52 15.65 5.17 4.79
CA ASN A 52 15.58 4.87 3.35
C ASN A 52 14.12 4.77 2.88
N SER A 53 13.85 5.21 1.65
CA SER A 53 12.55 5.01 1.01
C SER A 53 12.26 3.53 0.86
N THR A 54 10.98 3.18 0.98
CA THR A 54 10.50 1.80 0.99
C THR A 54 9.29 1.72 0.08
N ARG A 55 9.21 0.68 -0.72
CA ARG A 55 8.07 0.37 -1.60
C ARG A 55 7.29 -0.81 -1.04
N ILE A 56 5.98 -0.81 -1.19
CA ILE A 56 5.13 -1.96 -0.91
C ILE A 56 4.56 -2.53 -2.20
N ILE A 57 4.48 -3.86 -2.26
CA ILE A 57 4.01 -4.60 -3.44
C ILE A 57 2.93 -5.60 -2.98
N PRO A 58 1.80 -5.73 -3.68
CA PRO A 58 0.81 -6.75 -3.38
C PRO A 58 1.28 -8.13 -3.85
N PHE A 59 0.91 -9.17 -3.12
CA PHE A 59 1.07 -10.57 -3.50
C PHE A 59 -0.22 -11.34 -3.16
N GLU A 60 -0.90 -11.84 -4.17
CA GLU A 60 -2.22 -12.44 -4.05
C GLU A 60 -2.15 -13.91 -4.48
N PHE A 61 -2.06 -14.83 -3.51
CA PHE A 61 -2.13 -16.27 -3.82
C PHE A 61 -3.56 -16.67 -4.21
N ASN A 62 -4.52 -16.22 -3.44
CA ASN A 62 -5.96 -16.28 -3.70
C ASN A 62 -6.64 -15.14 -2.93
N THR A 63 -7.96 -15.02 -3.01
CA THR A 63 -8.73 -13.95 -2.36
C THR A 63 -8.68 -13.99 -0.83
N GLU A 64 -8.32 -15.10 -0.20
CA GLU A 64 -8.22 -15.28 1.25
C GLU A 64 -6.77 -15.22 1.76
N GLN A 65 -5.80 -15.49 0.90
CA GLN A 65 -4.37 -15.49 1.25
C GLN A 65 -3.61 -14.45 0.46
N THR A 66 -3.59 -13.27 1.00
CA THR A 66 -2.93 -12.11 0.44
C THR A 66 -1.82 -11.61 1.34
N TYR A 67 -0.85 -10.93 0.76
CA TYR A 67 0.30 -10.40 1.46
C TYR A 67 0.66 -9.02 0.91
N ILE A 68 1.18 -8.18 1.78
CA ILE A 68 1.94 -7.00 1.38
C ILE A 68 3.42 -7.31 1.56
N ILE A 69 4.20 -7.06 0.53
CA ILE A 69 5.66 -7.18 0.55
C ILE A 69 6.26 -5.80 0.71
N GLU A 70 6.93 -5.56 1.83
CA GLU A 70 7.79 -4.40 2.03
C GLU A 70 9.12 -4.66 1.33
N VAL A 71 9.45 -3.84 0.33
CA VAL A 71 10.72 -3.89 -0.39
C VAL A 71 11.56 -2.69 0.01
N GLY A 72 12.66 -2.95 0.70
CA GLY A 72 13.61 -1.92 1.13
C GLY A 72 15.02 -2.20 0.65
N ASN A 73 15.98 -1.48 1.19
CA ASN A 73 17.38 -1.61 0.79
C ASN A 73 17.97 -2.98 1.10
N LEU A 74 18.10 -3.83 0.09
CA LEU A 74 18.66 -5.19 0.15
C LEU A 74 17.83 -6.18 0.99
N TYR A 75 16.53 -5.95 1.19
CA TYR A 75 15.65 -6.86 1.91
C TYR A 75 14.21 -6.82 1.40
N MET A 76 13.44 -7.87 1.73
CA MET A 76 11.98 -7.91 1.69
C MET A 76 11.44 -8.41 3.03
N ARG A 77 10.33 -7.81 3.51
CA ARG A 77 9.50 -8.22 4.65
C ARG A 77 8.07 -8.44 4.20
N PHE A 78 7.32 -9.18 4.98
CA PHE A 78 6.00 -9.64 4.58
C PHE A 78 4.98 -9.33 5.66
N TYR A 79 3.78 -8.92 5.22
CA TYR A 79 2.65 -8.61 6.07
C TYR A 79 1.45 -9.43 5.63
N ARG A 80 0.62 -9.84 6.58
CA ARG A 80 -0.62 -10.55 6.35
C ARG A 80 -1.61 -10.26 7.46
N ASN A 81 -2.91 -10.20 7.16
CA ASN A 81 -3.98 -10.00 8.15
C ASN A 81 -3.65 -8.82 9.08
N ASN A 82 -3.28 -7.70 8.48
CA ASN A 82 -2.99 -6.44 9.16
C ASN A 82 -1.83 -6.51 10.17
N GLY A 83 -0.95 -7.49 10.02
CA GLY A 83 0.21 -7.70 10.88
C GLY A 83 1.47 -8.11 10.13
N GLN A 84 2.60 -7.89 10.78
CA GLN A 84 3.91 -8.30 10.29
C GLN A 84 4.11 -9.80 10.50
N ILE A 85 4.65 -10.53 9.51
CA ILE A 85 4.94 -11.96 9.65
C ILE A 85 6.15 -12.15 10.56
N LEU A 86 5.96 -12.96 11.58
CA LEU A 86 6.96 -13.31 12.59
C LEU A 86 7.35 -14.79 12.49
N GLU A 87 8.60 -15.09 12.80
CA GLU A 87 9.07 -16.47 12.96
C GLU A 87 8.56 -17.10 14.27
N GLY A 88 8.77 -18.40 14.41
CA GLY A 88 8.34 -19.12 15.59
C GLY A 88 8.97 -18.61 16.90
N ASN A 89 8.23 -18.76 17.98
CA ASN A 89 8.62 -18.30 19.33
C ASN A 89 9.94 -18.88 19.82
N LYS A 90 10.77 -18.05 20.45
CA LYS A 90 11.90 -18.42 21.31
C LYS A 90 11.61 -18.02 22.74
N THR A 91 11.92 -18.89 23.70
CA THR A 91 11.65 -18.65 25.11
C THR A 91 12.79 -17.89 25.78
N ILE A 92 12.45 -16.89 26.58
CA ILE A 92 13.38 -16.18 27.46
C ILE A 92 13.56 -16.98 28.73
N THR A 93 14.82 -17.24 29.14
CA THR A 93 15.14 -17.95 30.37
C THR A 93 15.70 -17.04 31.45
N ALA A 94 16.35 -15.94 31.09
CA ALA A 94 16.82 -14.92 32.03
C ALA A 94 16.99 -13.56 31.32
N ILE A 95 16.89 -12.48 32.12
CA ILE A 95 17.24 -11.11 31.71
C ILE A 95 18.00 -10.45 32.86
N THR A 96 19.16 -9.85 32.54
CA THR A 96 19.97 -9.16 33.56
C THR A 96 19.49 -7.71 33.76
N LYS A 97 19.69 -7.19 34.99
CA LYS A 97 19.58 -5.74 35.26
C LYS A 97 20.94 -5.09 35.02
N ALA A 98 21.22 -4.66 33.81
CA ALA A 98 22.52 -4.14 33.41
C ALA A 98 22.38 -3.08 32.29
N ASN A 99 23.47 -2.44 31.95
CA ASN A 99 23.55 -1.54 30.78
C ASN A 99 24.73 -1.98 29.89
N PRO A 100 24.45 -2.60 28.72
CA PRO A 100 23.15 -3.07 28.25
C PRO A 100 22.61 -4.27 29.03
N GLY A 101 21.29 -4.42 29.07
CA GLY A 101 20.64 -5.63 29.57
C GLY A 101 20.92 -6.82 28.64
N VAL A 102 21.24 -8.00 29.25
CA VAL A 102 21.50 -9.24 28.50
C VAL A 102 20.33 -10.19 28.66
N ILE A 103 19.85 -10.72 27.56
CA ILE A 103 18.80 -11.74 27.48
C ILE A 103 19.46 -13.09 27.25
N THR A 104 19.03 -14.11 27.99
CA THR A 104 19.40 -15.50 27.78
C THR A 104 18.26 -16.28 27.17
N SER A 105 18.56 -17.00 26.09
CA SER A 105 17.63 -17.90 25.40
C SER A 105 18.45 -18.98 24.70
N ASN A 106 18.23 -20.23 25.05
CA ASN A 106 19.04 -21.35 24.57
C ASN A 106 18.89 -21.50 23.04
N SER A 107 20.04 -21.53 22.35
CA SER A 107 20.10 -21.71 20.88
C SER A 107 19.15 -20.80 20.13
N HIS A 108 19.18 -19.50 20.46
CA HIS A 108 18.22 -18.53 19.90
C HIS A 108 18.31 -18.38 18.37
N GLY A 109 19.50 -18.55 17.78
CA GLY A 109 19.71 -18.52 16.34
C GLY A 109 19.67 -17.12 15.71
N TYR A 110 19.54 -16.06 16.51
CA TYR A 110 19.51 -14.67 16.03
C TYR A 110 20.90 -14.17 15.66
N LEU A 111 20.94 -13.21 14.74
CA LEU A 111 22.12 -12.48 14.30
C LEU A 111 22.03 -11.02 14.78
N THR A 112 23.19 -10.37 14.88
CA THR A 112 23.21 -8.92 15.13
C THR A 112 22.47 -8.18 14.01
N GLY A 113 21.53 -7.30 14.42
CA GLY A 113 20.66 -6.55 13.51
C GLY A 113 19.32 -7.24 13.21
N ASP A 114 19.10 -8.47 13.68
CA ASP A 114 17.76 -9.07 13.65
C ASP A 114 16.81 -8.26 14.50
N GLU A 115 15.62 -8.04 14.01
CA GLU A 115 14.55 -7.36 14.73
C GLU A 115 13.63 -8.39 15.39
N ILE A 116 13.37 -8.21 16.68
CA ILE A 116 12.52 -9.09 17.47
C ILE A 116 11.44 -8.34 18.23
N ASN A 117 10.30 -9.01 18.39
CA ASN A 117 9.25 -8.60 19.33
C ASN A 117 9.38 -9.42 20.62
N ILE A 118 9.19 -8.78 21.78
CA ILE A 118 9.19 -9.44 23.10
C ILE A 118 7.79 -9.35 23.69
N ALA A 119 7.28 -10.45 24.21
CA ALA A 119 5.98 -10.51 24.87
C ALA A 119 5.96 -11.49 26.05
N GLY A 120 5.04 -11.28 26.99
CA GLY A 120 4.75 -12.22 28.07
C GLY A 120 5.83 -12.33 29.14
N VAL A 121 6.76 -11.39 29.24
CA VAL A 121 7.74 -11.34 30.34
C VAL A 121 7.03 -10.97 31.64
N VAL A 122 7.26 -11.75 32.69
CA VAL A 122 6.77 -11.51 34.04
C VAL A 122 7.87 -10.85 34.86
N GLY A 123 7.55 -9.78 35.55
CA GLY A 123 8.50 -8.95 36.31
C GLY A 123 9.00 -7.78 35.46
N MET A 124 9.96 -7.98 34.57
CA MET A 124 10.50 -6.93 33.68
C MET A 124 9.56 -6.62 32.49
N THR A 125 8.35 -6.18 32.81
CA THR A 125 7.28 -5.92 31.82
C THR A 125 7.56 -4.74 30.90
N GLU A 126 8.55 -3.92 31.22
CA GLU A 126 8.97 -2.76 30.40
C GLU A 126 9.45 -3.16 29.00
N LEU A 127 9.81 -4.44 28.81
CA LEU A 127 10.19 -5.00 27.50
C LEU A 127 9.00 -5.52 26.69
N ASN A 128 7.86 -5.77 27.30
CA ASN A 128 6.72 -6.37 26.61
C ASN A 128 6.12 -5.48 25.54
N ASN A 129 5.71 -6.12 24.44
CA ASN A 129 5.05 -5.50 23.29
C ASN A 129 5.88 -4.38 22.65
N LYS A 130 7.20 -4.57 22.67
CA LYS A 130 8.15 -3.65 22.06
C LYS A 130 9.05 -4.39 21.06
N ARG A 131 9.53 -3.64 20.08
CA ARG A 131 10.47 -4.09 19.05
C ARG A 131 11.87 -3.68 19.43
N PHE A 132 12.82 -4.58 19.23
CA PHE A 132 14.23 -4.36 19.54
C PHE A 132 15.10 -4.95 18.44
N LEU A 133 16.31 -4.40 18.30
CA LEU A 133 17.36 -5.00 17.49
C LEU A 133 18.29 -5.83 18.38
N VAL A 134 18.64 -7.00 17.90
CA VAL A 134 19.55 -7.92 18.58
C VAL A 134 21.01 -7.49 18.39
N VAL A 135 21.79 -7.50 19.46
CA VAL A 135 23.25 -7.47 19.41
C VAL A 135 23.75 -8.80 19.97
N LYS A 136 24.06 -9.74 19.08
CA LYS A 136 24.46 -11.10 19.43
C LYS A 136 25.78 -11.11 20.23
N ILE A 137 25.81 -11.83 21.36
CA ILE A 137 26.99 -12.09 22.17
C ILE A 137 27.50 -13.49 21.83
N ASP A 138 26.67 -14.52 22.01
CA ASP A 138 26.97 -15.91 21.69
C ASP A 138 25.74 -16.68 21.18
N ALA A 139 25.73 -18.01 21.19
CA ALA A 139 24.62 -18.84 20.72
C ALA A 139 23.41 -18.79 21.65
N ASN A 140 23.56 -18.38 22.89
CA ASN A 140 22.54 -18.41 23.95
C ASN A 140 22.22 -17.02 24.53
N THR A 141 23.09 -16.03 24.29
CA THR A 141 22.94 -14.69 24.89
C THR A 141 23.10 -13.58 23.88
N PHE A 142 22.35 -12.51 24.10
CA PHE A 142 22.42 -11.28 23.32
C PHE A 142 21.96 -10.08 24.16
N SER A 143 22.35 -8.89 23.76
CA SER A 143 21.78 -7.63 24.27
C SER A 143 20.84 -6.99 23.25
N LEU A 144 20.13 -5.96 23.70
CA LEU A 144 19.16 -5.25 22.89
C LEU A 144 19.59 -3.82 22.64
N THR A 145 19.23 -3.32 21.46
CA THR A 145 19.12 -1.89 21.21
C THR A 145 17.68 -1.55 20.79
N ASP A 146 17.31 -0.30 20.90
CA ASP A 146 16.12 0.19 20.19
C ASP A 146 16.37 0.25 18.67
N VAL A 147 15.37 0.66 17.91
CA VAL A 147 15.46 0.77 16.43
C VAL A 147 16.44 1.84 15.96
N ASP A 148 16.84 2.76 16.83
CA ASP A 148 17.85 3.78 16.56
C ASP A 148 19.27 3.34 16.95
N GLY A 149 19.43 2.11 17.45
CA GLY A 149 20.72 1.54 17.84
C GLY A 149 21.18 1.91 19.26
N VAL A 150 20.30 2.54 20.06
CA VAL A 150 20.64 2.89 21.46
C VAL A 150 20.46 1.66 22.34
N ALA A 151 21.50 1.34 23.11
CA ALA A 151 21.49 0.15 23.99
C ALA A 151 20.39 0.25 25.07
N ILE A 152 19.68 -0.84 25.27
CA ILE A 152 18.61 -0.91 26.28
C ILE A 152 19.22 -1.08 27.66
N ASN A 153 19.07 -0.05 28.48
CA ASN A 153 19.50 -0.04 29.88
C ASN A 153 18.38 -0.58 30.78
N THR A 154 18.55 -1.79 31.29
CA THR A 154 17.58 -2.47 32.16
C THR A 154 17.86 -2.27 33.67
N THR A 155 18.85 -1.47 34.06
CA THR A 155 19.27 -1.27 35.43
C THR A 155 18.10 -0.86 36.36
N ASN A 156 17.22 0.02 35.85
CA ASN A 156 16.10 0.54 36.63
C ASN A 156 14.77 -0.17 36.32
N PHE A 157 14.77 -1.20 35.46
CA PHE A 157 13.57 -1.96 35.17
C PHE A 157 13.18 -2.87 36.33
N THR A 158 11.97 -3.33 36.39
CA THR A 158 11.52 -4.35 37.31
C THR A 158 12.35 -5.61 37.15
N THR A 159 12.63 -6.33 38.23
CA THR A 159 13.43 -7.56 38.15
C THR A 159 12.70 -8.61 37.33
N TYR A 160 13.42 -9.28 36.44
CA TYR A 160 12.87 -10.40 35.68
C TYR A 160 12.43 -11.50 36.65
N GLY A 161 11.18 -11.92 36.53
CA GLY A 161 10.62 -13.00 37.35
C GLY A 161 10.62 -14.33 36.61
N SER A 162 9.96 -14.40 35.48
CA SER A 162 9.85 -15.63 34.69
C SER A 162 9.19 -15.35 33.32
N ALA A 163 9.09 -16.40 32.51
CA ALA A 163 8.38 -16.43 31.23
C ALA A 163 8.91 -15.41 30.18
N GLY A 164 8.17 -15.21 29.15
CA GLY A 164 8.49 -14.34 27.99
C GLY A 164 8.89 -15.13 26.77
N THR A 165 8.43 -14.63 25.64
CA THR A 165 8.73 -15.15 24.31
C THR A 165 9.24 -14.04 23.41
N MET A 166 9.98 -14.43 22.40
CA MET A 166 10.52 -13.56 21.38
C MET A 166 10.26 -14.14 20.00
N ASN A 167 9.91 -13.26 19.07
CA ASN A 167 9.70 -13.62 17.68
C ASN A 167 10.56 -12.71 16.82
N ARG A 168 11.33 -13.29 15.90
CA ARG A 168 12.05 -12.53 14.88
C ARG A 168 11.09 -12.13 13.76
N VAL A 169 11.22 -10.90 13.28
CA VAL A 169 10.55 -10.44 12.09
C VAL A 169 11.07 -11.23 10.88
N PHE A 170 10.17 -11.89 10.16
CA PHE A 170 10.55 -12.66 8.99
C PHE A 170 10.97 -11.74 7.85
N GLN A 171 12.13 -12.01 7.26
CA GLN A 171 12.66 -11.26 6.13
C GLN A 171 13.56 -12.13 5.26
N ILE A 172 13.67 -11.77 4.00
CA ILE A 172 14.65 -12.31 3.05
C ILE A 172 15.57 -11.22 2.54
N THR A 173 16.76 -11.61 2.10
CA THR A 173 17.73 -10.68 1.47
C THR A 173 17.45 -10.56 -0.01
N THR A 174 17.72 -9.35 -0.55
CA THR A 174 17.64 -9.08 -1.98
C THR A 174 18.90 -8.41 -2.48
N THR A 175 18.98 -8.17 -3.79
CA THR A 175 20.07 -7.40 -4.41
C THR A 175 19.66 -5.98 -4.78
N TYR A 176 18.41 -5.59 -4.53
CA TYR A 176 17.86 -4.30 -4.93
C TYR A 176 18.19 -3.23 -3.89
N THR A 177 18.72 -2.13 -4.37
CA THR A 177 19.04 -0.94 -3.56
C THR A 177 17.86 0.01 -3.47
N THR A 178 17.88 0.94 -2.51
CA THR A 178 16.85 1.98 -2.37
C THR A 178 16.56 2.75 -3.67
N ALA A 179 17.56 2.97 -4.50
CA ALA A 179 17.41 3.71 -5.75
C ALA A 179 16.67 2.90 -6.84
N GLU A 180 16.59 1.59 -6.71
CA GLU A 180 16.08 0.66 -7.71
C GLU A 180 14.69 0.12 -7.41
N ILE A 181 14.26 0.15 -6.14
CA ILE A 181 13.02 -0.52 -5.71
C ILE A 181 11.76 0.01 -6.40
N PHE A 182 11.73 1.28 -6.82
CA PHE A 182 10.59 1.87 -7.53
C PHE A 182 10.59 1.58 -9.04
N ASP A 183 11.69 1.06 -9.59
CA ASP A 183 11.79 0.62 -10.99
C ASP A 183 11.50 -0.88 -11.16
N LEU A 184 11.27 -1.61 -10.06
CA LEU A 184 10.88 -3.01 -10.12
C LEU A 184 9.51 -3.15 -10.78
N LYS A 185 9.41 -4.12 -11.70
CA LYS A 185 8.14 -4.57 -12.29
C LYS A 185 7.93 -6.03 -11.92
N PHE A 186 6.68 -6.42 -11.79
CA PHE A 186 6.36 -7.77 -11.34
C PHE A 186 5.09 -8.31 -12.03
N ALA A 187 5.06 -9.62 -12.20
CA ALA A 187 3.89 -10.36 -12.63
C ALA A 187 3.81 -11.65 -11.81
N GLN A 188 2.64 -11.95 -11.32
CA GLN A 188 2.40 -13.08 -10.43
C GLN A 188 1.52 -14.14 -11.08
N SER A 189 1.83 -15.40 -10.79
CA SER A 189 0.99 -16.56 -11.07
C SER A 189 1.02 -17.49 -9.87
N ALA A 190 -0.10 -17.62 -9.17
CA ALA A 190 -0.24 -18.41 -7.94
C ALA A 190 0.87 -18.09 -6.90
N ASP A 191 1.67 -19.05 -6.49
CA ASP A 191 2.74 -18.93 -5.50
C ASP A 191 4.05 -18.33 -6.03
N VAL A 192 4.11 -17.91 -7.28
CA VAL A 192 5.34 -17.41 -7.92
C VAL A 192 5.12 -16.02 -8.50
N MET A 193 5.97 -15.08 -8.09
CA MET A 193 6.04 -13.74 -8.67
C MET A 193 7.38 -13.56 -9.39
N TYR A 194 7.33 -13.23 -10.69
CA TYR A 194 8.51 -12.84 -11.47
C TYR A 194 8.75 -11.35 -11.30
N ILE A 195 10.01 -11.00 -10.99
CA ILE A 195 10.43 -9.62 -10.72
C ILE A 195 11.52 -9.26 -11.71
N THR A 196 11.34 -8.13 -12.39
CA THR A 196 12.31 -7.60 -13.38
C THR A 196 12.84 -6.24 -12.98
N HIS A 197 14.08 -6.00 -13.36
CA HIS A 197 14.77 -4.72 -13.29
C HIS A 197 15.87 -4.68 -14.35
N PRO A 198 16.08 -3.56 -15.09
CA PRO A 198 17.01 -3.53 -16.22
C PRO A 198 18.47 -3.83 -15.87
N ASN A 199 18.87 -3.61 -14.60
CA ASN A 199 20.25 -3.84 -14.13
C ASN A 199 20.45 -5.17 -13.41
N HIS A 200 19.39 -5.93 -13.14
CA HIS A 200 19.43 -7.18 -12.39
C HIS A 200 18.84 -8.34 -13.18
N GLN A 201 19.47 -9.50 -13.08
CA GLN A 201 18.90 -10.73 -13.61
C GLN A 201 17.47 -10.92 -13.06
N THR A 202 16.54 -11.30 -13.95
CA THR A 202 15.16 -11.61 -13.58
C THR A 202 15.14 -12.60 -12.42
N ARG A 203 14.32 -12.34 -11.42
CA ARG A 203 14.17 -13.20 -10.25
C ARG A 203 12.74 -13.69 -10.11
N LYS A 204 12.61 -14.86 -9.51
CA LYS A 204 11.32 -15.38 -9.06
C LYS A 204 11.29 -15.44 -7.54
N LEU A 205 10.25 -14.85 -6.98
CA LEU A 205 9.88 -14.95 -5.57
C LEU A 205 8.85 -16.05 -5.45
N SER A 206 9.19 -17.14 -4.77
CA SER A 206 8.33 -18.29 -4.58
C SER A 206 7.94 -18.45 -3.13
N ARG A 207 6.66 -18.70 -2.86
CA ARG A 207 6.10 -18.91 -1.53
C ARG A 207 5.70 -20.38 -1.36
N THR A 208 6.08 -21.00 -0.25
CA THR A 208 5.59 -22.34 0.14
C THR A 208 4.96 -22.34 1.53
N GLY A 209 4.99 -21.21 2.23
CA GLY A 209 4.38 -21.02 3.53
C GLY A 209 4.53 -19.57 3.99
N HIS A 210 3.91 -19.21 5.14
CA HIS A 210 3.92 -17.83 5.61
C HIS A 210 5.33 -17.32 5.91
N THR A 211 6.21 -18.19 6.41
CA THR A 211 7.61 -17.91 6.74
C THR A 211 8.58 -18.66 5.82
N THR A 212 8.13 -19.09 4.65
CA THR A 212 8.96 -19.84 3.71
C THR A 212 8.85 -19.24 2.31
N TRP A 213 9.73 -18.29 2.07
CA TRP A 213 9.85 -17.54 0.82
C TRP A 213 11.27 -17.66 0.27
N THR A 214 11.42 -17.83 -1.02
CA THR A 214 12.70 -17.90 -1.69
C THR A 214 12.74 -16.94 -2.88
N LEU A 215 13.84 -16.19 -3.00
CA LEU A 215 14.11 -15.29 -4.12
C LEU A 215 15.29 -15.85 -4.91
N THR A 216 15.01 -16.47 -6.06
CA THR A 216 16.03 -17.08 -6.92
C THR A 216 16.14 -16.38 -8.26
N ALA A 217 17.30 -16.43 -8.87
CA ALA A 217 17.45 -16.00 -10.26
C ALA A 217 16.69 -16.94 -11.18
N VAL A 218 16.09 -16.40 -12.24
CA VAL A 218 15.47 -17.21 -13.29
C VAL A 218 16.55 -17.68 -14.25
N GLU A 219 16.68 -18.98 -14.42
CA GLU A 219 17.57 -19.60 -15.39
C GLU A 219 16.73 -19.98 -16.61
N PHE A 220 16.74 -19.10 -17.63
CA PHE A 220 16.02 -19.34 -18.86
C PHE A 220 16.59 -20.53 -19.62
N THR A 221 15.75 -21.38 -20.12
CA THR A 221 16.13 -22.50 -20.98
C THR A 221 16.12 -22.05 -22.44
N ASN A 222 17.22 -22.33 -23.15
CA ASN A 222 17.38 -22.17 -24.61
C ASN A 222 17.05 -20.77 -25.17
N GLY A 223 17.49 -19.72 -24.50
CA GLY A 223 17.30 -18.34 -24.95
C GLY A 223 16.81 -17.41 -23.85
N PRO A 224 16.28 -16.20 -24.19
CA PRO A 224 16.17 -15.68 -25.57
C PRO A 224 17.52 -15.28 -26.15
N PHE A 225 17.63 -15.30 -27.49
CA PHE A 225 18.84 -14.94 -28.20
C PHE A 225 18.69 -13.64 -29.00
N LEU A 226 19.82 -12.93 -29.19
CA LEU A 226 19.96 -11.88 -30.19
C LEU A 226 19.95 -12.48 -31.59
N ASP A 227 19.86 -11.64 -32.61
CA ASP A 227 19.91 -12.05 -34.01
C ASP A 227 21.13 -12.94 -34.29
N THR A 228 20.93 -13.90 -35.18
CA THR A 228 22.02 -14.78 -35.64
C THR A 228 23.15 -13.97 -36.26
N ASN A 229 24.37 -14.36 -35.98
CA ASN A 229 25.57 -13.74 -36.52
C ASN A 229 25.55 -13.62 -38.06
N ILE A 230 25.83 -12.43 -38.53
CA ILE A 230 25.96 -12.12 -39.97
C ILE A 230 27.41 -11.77 -40.37
N SER A 231 28.34 -11.79 -39.42
CA SER A 231 29.76 -11.52 -39.67
C SER A 231 30.49 -12.79 -40.13
N THR A 232 31.74 -12.67 -40.51
CA THR A 232 32.61 -13.81 -40.88
C THR A 232 33.16 -14.55 -39.66
N THR A 233 32.90 -14.07 -38.43
CA THR A 233 33.37 -14.71 -37.20
C THR A 233 32.65 -16.05 -36.98
N THR A 234 33.40 -17.07 -36.67
CA THR A 234 32.91 -18.39 -36.33
C THR A 234 33.21 -18.74 -34.90
N PHE A 235 32.38 -19.56 -34.30
CA PHE A 235 32.60 -20.17 -32.97
C PHE A 235 32.99 -21.63 -33.11
N THR A 236 34.02 -22.02 -32.37
CA THR A 236 34.56 -23.37 -32.35
C THR A 236 34.52 -23.92 -30.92
N PRO A 237 33.62 -24.86 -30.59
CA PRO A 237 33.60 -25.50 -29.28
C PRO A 237 34.67 -26.61 -29.19
N ALA A 238 35.30 -26.74 -28.03
CA ALA A 238 36.30 -27.78 -27.78
C ALA A 238 35.68 -29.17 -27.54
N SER A 239 34.36 -29.24 -27.25
CA SER A 239 33.59 -30.50 -27.08
C SER A 239 32.19 -30.29 -27.57
N THR A 240 31.47 -31.37 -27.87
CA THR A 240 30.06 -31.36 -28.23
C THR A 240 29.16 -31.79 -27.07
N ALA A 241 29.68 -32.57 -26.12
CA ALA A 241 28.88 -33.25 -25.10
C ALA A 241 28.46 -32.26 -24.00
N VAL A 242 27.26 -32.46 -23.48
CA VAL A 242 26.75 -31.77 -22.26
C VAL A 242 27.78 -31.92 -21.13
N GLY A 243 28.15 -30.83 -20.52
CA GLY A 243 29.17 -30.79 -19.46
C GLY A 243 29.73 -29.41 -19.21
N THR A 244 30.55 -29.29 -18.17
CA THR A 244 31.13 -28.04 -17.69
C THR A 244 32.59 -27.87 -18.14
N GLY A 245 33.09 -26.64 -18.14
CA GLY A 245 34.52 -26.34 -18.37
C GLY A 245 34.94 -26.45 -19.80
N VAL A 246 34.03 -26.35 -20.77
CA VAL A 246 34.33 -26.44 -22.21
C VAL A 246 34.70 -25.06 -22.75
N ASN A 247 35.82 -24.99 -23.51
CA ASN A 247 36.18 -23.75 -24.18
C ASN A 247 35.38 -23.59 -25.49
N VAL A 248 34.90 -22.38 -25.72
CA VAL A 248 34.42 -21.90 -27.03
C VAL A 248 35.31 -20.77 -27.50
N THR A 249 35.86 -20.93 -28.70
CA THR A 249 36.78 -19.98 -29.29
C THR A 249 36.13 -19.27 -30.47
N ALA A 250 36.11 -17.96 -30.45
CA ALA A 250 35.75 -17.11 -31.59
C ALA A 250 36.94 -16.89 -32.49
N SER A 251 36.77 -16.99 -33.83
CA SER A 251 37.84 -16.75 -34.82
C SER A 251 38.29 -15.30 -34.87
N ALA A 252 37.42 -14.38 -34.49
CA ALA A 252 37.70 -12.95 -34.40
C ALA A 252 36.78 -12.28 -33.36
N VAL A 253 36.99 -11.02 -33.03
CA VAL A 253 36.13 -10.22 -32.19
C VAL A 253 34.97 -9.56 -32.97
N THR A 254 35.06 -9.48 -34.28
CA THR A 254 34.07 -8.86 -35.16
C THR A 254 32.70 -9.57 -34.98
N GLY A 255 31.67 -8.78 -34.79
CA GLY A 255 30.30 -9.32 -34.51
C GLY A 255 30.05 -9.74 -33.07
N VAL A 256 31.08 -9.99 -32.26
CA VAL A 256 30.93 -10.29 -30.84
C VAL A 256 30.88 -8.98 -30.05
N ASN A 257 29.77 -8.67 -29.43
CA ASN A 257 29.54 -7.43 -28.66
C ASN A 257 29.96 -6.15 -29.43
N GLY A 258 29.51 -6.03 -30.69
CA GLY A 258 29.84 -4.87 -31.52
C GLY A 258 31.31 -4.73 -31.86
N GLY A 259 32.07 -5.83 -31.82
CA GLY A 259 33.53 -5.84 -32.14
C GLY A 259 34.43 -5.78 -30.91
N SER A 260 33.89 -5.70 -29.70
CA SER A 260 34.64 -5.70 -28.43
C SER A 260 35.13 -7.10 -28.03
N GLY A 261 34.58 -8.16 -28.64
CA GLY A 261 34.81 -9.53 -28.24
C GLY A 261 34.05 -9.88 -26.96
N PHE A 262 34.31 -11.04 -26.37
CA PHE A 262 33.72 -11.43 -25.09
C PHE A 262 34.16 -10.51 -23.96
N LEU A 263 33.21 -10.15 -23.11
CA LEU A 263 33.39 -9.28 -21.93
C LEU A 263 33.29 -10.10 -20.64
N THR A 264 33.84 -9.60 -19.55
CA THR A 264 33.65 -10.20 -18.20
C THR A 264 32.21 -10.20 -17.76
N THR A 265 31.45 -9.24 -18.28
CA THR A 265 29.98 -9.08 -18.05
C THR A 265 29.12 -10.07 -18.86
N ASP A 266 29.73 -10.89 -19.74
CA ASP A 266 29.06 -11.98 -20.46
C ASP A 266 29.00 -13.27 -19.62
N VAL A 267 29.62 -13.35 -18.45
CA VAL A 267 29.48 -14.50 -17.56
C VAL A 267 28.02 -14.61 -17.10
N GLY A 268 27.44 -15.82 -17.23
CA GLY A 268 26.01 -16.10 -17.03
C GLY A 268 25.17 -15.97 -18.32
N ARG A 269 25.74 -15.43 -19.39
CA ARG A 269 25.03 -15.25 -20.67
C ARG A 269 24.97 -16.55 -21.45
N GLN A 270 23.83 -16.82 -22.09
CA GLN A 270 23.68 -17.96 -22.98
C GLN A 270 24.39 -17.75 -24.32
N ILE A 271 24.77 -18.87 -24.95
CA ILE A 271 25.38 -18.93 -26.29
C ILE A 271 24.72 -20.08 -27.04
N ARG A 272 24.31 -19.83 -28.28
CA ARG A 272 23.83 -20.82 -29.24
C ARG A 272 24.88 -21.03 -30.33
N ILE A 273 25.14 -22.27 -30.70
CA ILE A 273 25.98 -22.65 -31.85
C ILE A 273 25.22 -23.75 -32.62
N GLY A 274 24.69 -23.42 -33.79
CA GLY A 274 23.77 -24.30 -34.52
C GLY A 274 22.55 -24.63 -33.70
N SER A 275 22.24 -25.88 -33.46
CA SER A 275 21.13 -26.35 -32.62
C SER A 275 21.50 -26.58 -31.14
N GLY A 276 22.75 -26.30 -30.74
CA GLY A 276 23.19 -26.54 -29.37
C GLY A 276 23.26 -25.26 -28.55
N TYR A 277 23.13 -25.43 -27.23
CA TYR A 277 23.07 -24.32 -26.26
C TYR A 277 24.09 -24.51 -25.13
N ALA A 278 24.63 -23.40 -24.65
CA ALA A 278 25.53 -23.37 -23.50
C ALA A 278 25.40 -22.08 -22.70
N ILE A 279 25.94 -22.07 -21.49
CA ILE A 279 26.00 -20.89 -20.60
C ILE A 279 27.48 -20.54 -20.41
N ILE A 280 27.84 -19.29 -20.56
CA ILE A 280 29.20 -18.79 -20.31
C ILE A 280 29.44 -18.77 -18.81
N THR A 281 30.42 -19.55 -18.33
CA THR A 281 30.77 -19.63 -16.90
C THR A 281 32.00 -18.85 -16.53
N ALA A 282 32.91 -18.63 -17.51
CA ALA A 282 34.09 -17.78 -17.33
C ALA A 282 34.55 -17.17 -18.67
N ARG A 283 35.23 -16.04 -18.58
CA ARG A 283 35.92 -15.42 -19.72
C ARG A 283 37.43 -15.60 -19.58
N THR A 284 38.05 -16.21 -20.58
CA THR A 284 39.50 -16.33 -20.63
C THR A 284 40.12 -15.08 -21.25
N ASN A 285 39.62 -14.64 -22.39
CA ASN A 285 40.07 -13.42 -23.09
C ASN A 285 38.97 -12.91 -24.05
N THR A 286 39.26 -11.96 -24.94
CA THR A 286 38.28 -11.38 -25.86
C THR A 286 37.72 -12.35 -26.90
N THR A 287 38.42 -13.48 -27.16
CA THR A 287 38.01 -14.48 -28.13
C THR A 287 37.72 -15.86 -27.54
N VAL A 288 38.00 -16.11 -26.26
CA VAL A 288 37.79 -17.40 -25.61
C VAL A 288 36.97 -17.27 -24.34
N VAL A 289 35.91 -18.07 -24.25
CA VAL A 289 35.07 -18.24 -23.05
C VAL A 289 35.04 -19.72 -22.65
N VAL A 290 34.81 -19.95 -21.36
CA VAL A 290 34.50 -21.25 -20.79
C VAL A 290 33.01 -21.36 -20.64
N VAL A 291 32.42 -22.46 -21.09
CA VAL A 291 30.96 -22.65 -21.02
C VAL A 291 30.59 -23.96 -20.33
N THR A 292 29.35 -24.00 -19.83
CA THR A 292 28.62 -25.25 -19.50
C THR A 292 27.69 -25.52 -20.67
N ILE A 293 27.90 -26.62 -21.40
CA ILE A 293 27.00 -27.04 -22.48
C ILE A 293 25.75 -27.67 -21.86
N THR A 294 24.59 -27.11 -22.18
CA THR A 294 23.27 -27.57 -21.71
C THR A 294 22.57 -28.43 -22.76
N THR A 295 22.79 -28.15 -24.06
CA THR A 295 22.29 -28.92 -25.17
C THR A 295 23.46 -29.19 -26.14
N VAL A 296 23.58 -30.48 -26.57
CA VAL A 296 24.65 -30.99 -27.38
C VAL A 296 24.89 -30.12 -28.62
N PHE A 297 26.15 -29.74 -28.89
CA PHE A 297 26.56 -29.10 -30.15
C PHE A 297 26.68 -30.19 -31.26
N ALA A 298 26.32 -29.80 -32.47
CA ALA A 298 26.36 -30.72 -33.60
C ALA A 298 27.77 -31.27 -33.92
N ASN A 299 28.80 -30.47 -33.77
CA ASN A 299 30.19 -30.83 -34.00
C ASN A 299 31.15 -29.83 -33.36
N THR A 300 32.44 -30.09 -33.41
CA THR A 300 33.54 -29.19 -32.96
C THR A 300 34.11 -28.32 -34.05
N ALA A 301 33.54 -28.30 -35.26
CA ALA A 301 34.01 -27.45 -36.33
C ALA A 301 33.66 -25.98 -36.14
N ALA A 302 34.35 -25.09 -36.79
CA ALA A 302 34.05 -23.68 -36.82
C ALA A 302 32.65 -23.46 -37.43
N ASN A 303 31.78 -22.81 -36.70
CA ASN A 303 30.38 -22.59 -37.09
C ASN A 303 30.08 -21.09 -37.10
N ALA A 304 29.55 -20.57 -38.22
CA ALA A 304 29.11 -19.18 -38.36
C ALA A 304 27.66 -18.95 -37.87
N ASP A 305 26.87 -20.03 -37.75
CA ASP A 305 25.55 -19.97 -37.19
C ASP A 305 25.59 -19.99 -35.64
N TRP A 306 25.73 -18.82 -35.07
CA TRP A 306 25.74 -18.62 -33.62
C TRP A 306 24.96 -17.37 -33.21
N SER A 307 24.51 -17.35 -32.00
CA SER A 307 23.86 -16.19 -31.36
C SER A 307 24.28 -16.11 -29.89
N LEU A 308 24.30 -14.89 -29.36
CA LEU A 308 24.50 -14.62 -27.94
C LEU A 308 23.13 -14.37 -27.27
N GLY A 309 22.99 -14.78 -26.03
CA GLY A 309 21.78 -14.54 -25.24
C GLY A 309 21.45 -13.04 -25.16
N ALA A 310 20.15 -12.73 -25.20
CA ALA A 310 19.67 -11.36 -25.15
C ALA A 310 19.81 -10.72 -23.77
N PHE A 311 19.84 -11.50 -22.70
CA PHE A 311 19.89 -11.04 -21.32
C PHE A 311 21.25 -11.33 -20.68
N SER A 312 21.91 -10.30 -20.23
CA SER A 312 23.19 -10.37 -19.51
C SER A 312 23.53 -9.01 -18.89
N THR A 313 24.56 -8.97 -18.06
CA THR A 313 25.10 -7.70 -17.57
C THR A 313 25.68 -6.82 -18.72
N THR A 314 26.06 -7.43 -19.87
CA THR A 314 26.51 -6.70 -21.07
C THR A 314 25.34 -6.04 -21.81
N THR A 315 24.19 -6.70 -21.91
CA THR A 315 23.06 -6.27 -22.76
C THR A 315 21.91 -5.66 -21.95
N GLY A 316 21.96 -5.77 -20.63
CA GLY A 316 20.89 -5.47 -19.72
C GLY A 316 19.88 -6.62 -19.62
N PHE A 317 18.96 -6.47 -18.68
CA PHE A 317 17.89 -7.42 -18.41
C PHE A 317 16.53 -6.79 -18.74
N PRO A 318 15.44 -7.56 -18.84
CA PRO A 318 14.13 -7.00 -19.12
C PRO A 318 13.67 -6.08 -18.00
N SER A 319 13.06 -4.97 -18.37
CA SER A 319 12.48 -4.01 -17.42
C SER A 319 10.99 -4.21 -17.18
N CYS A 320 10.28 -4.97 -18.04
CA CYS A 320 8.86 -5.23 -17.94
C CYS A 320 8.58 -6.73 -18.00
N VAL A 321 7.57 -7.17 -17.27
CA VAL A 321 7.08 -8.56 -17.26
C VAL A 321 5.56 -8.57 -17.19
N SER A 322 4.93 -9.53 -17.86
CA SER A 322 3.50 -9.79 -17.82
C SER A 322 3.20 -11.24 -18.21
N PHE A 323 2.02 -11.74 -17.89
CA PHE A 323 1.50 -12.97 -18.46
C PHE A 323 0.52 -12.66 -19.58
N PHE A 324 0.57 -13.42 -20.66
CA PHE A 324 -0.40 -13.31 -21.75
C PHE A 324 -0.55 -14.65 -22.50
N GLU A 325 -1.76 -15.11 -22.67
CA GLU A 325 -2.10 -16.35 -23.40
C GLU A 325 -1.20 -17.55 -23.04
N GLN A 326 -1.11 -17.87 -21.72
CA GLN A 326 -0.28 -18.95 -21.18
C GLN A 326 1.23 -18.81 -21.45
N ARG A 327 1.70 -17.61 -21.73
CA ARG A 327 3.12 -17.27 -21.91
C ARG A 327 3.55 -16.25 -20.89
N LEU A 328 4.78 -16.36 -20.42
CA LEU A 328 5.44 -15.30 -19.67
C LEU A 328 6.10 -14.36 -20.68
N VAL A 329 5.81 -13.09 -20.56
CA VAL A 329 6.25 -12.07 -21.53
C VAL A 329 7.18 -11.10 -20.84
N PHE A 330 8.36 -10.88 -21.45
CA PHE A 330 9.34 -9.90 -21.02
C PHE A 330 9.53 -8.83 -22.08
N ALA A 331 9.90 -7.63 -21.66
CA ALA A 331 10.19 -6.57 -22.62
C ALA A 331 11.25 -5.58 -22.13
N ALA A 332 11.82 -4.85 -23.07
CA ALA A 332 12.65 -3.67 -22.88
C ALA A 332 13.93 -3.93 -22.07
N SER A 333 14.88 -4.68 -22.66
CA SER A 333 16.25 -4.65 -22.13
C SER A 333 16.94 -3.31 -22.47
N ILE A 334 18.03 -3.00 -21.79
CA ILE A 334 18.75 -1.74 -22.00
C ILE A 334 19.16 -1.57 -23.49
N ASN A 335 19.67 -2.63 -24.09
CA ASN A 335 20.15 -2.57 -25.49
C ASN A 335 19.00 -2.78 -26.50
N ASN A 336 17.91 -3.45 -26.13
CA ASN A 336 16.76 -3.72 -26.98
C ASN A 336 15.47 -3.19 -26.35
N PRO A 337 15.30 -1.86 -26.26
CA PRO A 337 14.21 -1.23 -25.51
C PRO A 337 12.82 -1.42 -26.13
N GLN A 338 12.75 -1.87 -27.40
CA GLN A 338 11.48 -2.08 -28.14
C GLN A 338 11.16 -3.56 -28.39
N THR A 339 11.99 -4.47 -27.89
CA THR A 339 11.81 -5.91 -28.12
C THR A 339 10.99 -6.55 -27.01
N VAL A 340 10.07 -7.42 -27.42
CA VAL A 340 9.24 -8.24 -26.58
C VAL A 340 9.62 -9.70 -26.76
N TYR A 341 9.70 -10.43 -25.65
CA TYR A 341 10.11 -11.83 -25.61
C TYR A 341 9.02 -12.64 -24.93
N PHE A 342 8.42 -13.60 -25.63
CA PHE A 342 7.40 -14.49 -25.07
C PHE A 342 8.02 -15.86 -24.84
N SER A 343 7.74 -16.49 -23.72
CA SER A 343 8.12 -17.87 -23.45
C SER A 343 7.37 -18.85 -24.37
N LYS A 344 7.77 -20.12 -24.34
CA LYS A 344 6.92 -21.20 -24.88
C LYS A 344 5.57 -21.22 -24.15
N SER A 345 4.54 -21.64 -24.86
CA SER A 345 3.21 -21.77 -24.27
C SER A 345 3.21 -22.85 -23.19
N GLY A 346 2.77 -22.48 -21.98
CA GLY A 346 2.70 -23.36 -20.81
C GLY A 346 4.05 -23.66 -20.14
N ASP A 347 5.19 -23.19 -20.70
CA ASP A 347 6.52 -23.34 -20.11
C ASP A 347 7.19 -21.96 -19.96
N TYR A 348 6.99 -21.32 -18.82
CA TYR A 348 7.26 -19.91 -18.57
C TYR A 348 8.75 -19.53 -18.57
N GLU A 349 9.65 -20.48 -18.32
CA GLU A 349 11.09 -20.23 -18.27
C GLU A 349 11.81 -20.74 -19.53
N ASN A 350 11.08 -21.33 -20.48
CA ASN A 350 11.61 -21.80 -21.75
C ASN A 350 11.46 -20.74 -22.85
N MET A 351 12.59 -20.27 -23.37
CA MET A 351 12.66 -19.23 -24.40
C MET A 351 13.13 -19.77 -25.75
N ASP A 352 12.93 -21.05 -26.01
CA ASP A 352 13.33 -21.67 -27.26
C ASP A 352 12.41 -21.23 -28.41
N ALA A 353 12.94 -20.41 -29.29
CA ALA A 353 12.29 -19.97 -30.52
C ALA A 353 12.57 -20.91 -31.72
N ASN A 354 13.17 -22.07 -31.46
CA ASN A 354 13.54 -23.10 -32.44
C ASN A 354 14.30 -22.53 -33.66
N ILE A 355 15.31 -21.67 -33.38
CA ILE A 355 16.07 -20.96 -34.38
C ILE A 355 16.83 -21.98 -35.27
N GLY A 356 16.53 -21.97 -36.58
CA GLY A 356 17.11 -22.90 -37.57
C GLY A 356 16.37 -24.24 -37.68
N GLY A 357 15.31 -24.48 -36.91
CA GLY A 357 14.39 -25.61 -36.97
C GLY A 357 13.05 -25.29 -37.64
N THR A 358 12.08 -26.20 -37.48
CA THR A 358 10.67 -25.93 -37.86
C THR A 358 9.94 -25.27 -36.71
N VAL A 359 9.55 -24.03 -36.88
CA VAL A 359 8.84 -23.25 -35.87
C VAL A 359 7.45 -23.78 -35.66
N ALA A 360 7.10 -24.10 -34.41
CA ALA A 360 5.77 -24.54 -33.99
C ALA A 360 4.99 -23.38 -33.33
N ASP A 361 3.66 -23.55 -33.25
CA ASP A 361 2.80 -22.48 -32.69
C ASP A 361 3.03 -22.25 -31.20
N ASP A 362 3.55 -23.21 -30.45
CA ASP A 362 3.89 -23.14 -29.04
C ASP A 362 5.30 -22.58 -28.77
N ASP A 363 6.16 -22.45 -29.79
CA ASP A 363 7.53 -21.94 -29.62
C ASP A 363 7.57 -20.51 -29.09
N ALA A 364 8.69 -20.14 -28.49
CA ALA A 364 8.94 -18.80 -27.98
C ALA A 364 8.95 -17.74 -29.11
N ILE A 365 8.56 -16.51 -28.78
CA ILE A 365 8.47 -15.41 -29.76
C ILE A 365 9.41 -14.31 -29.36
N ILE A 366 10.19 -13.85 -30.33
CA ILE A 366 11.02 -12.64 -30.19
C ILE A 366 10.54 -11.66 -31.25
N TYR A 367 10.04 -10.51 -30.83
CA TYR A 367 9.51 -9.49 -31.74
C TYR A 367 9.95 -8.10 -31.37
N THR A 368 10.56 -7.38 -32.33
CA THR A 368 10.96 -5.98 -32.14
C THR A 368 9.92 -5.07 -32.78
N ILE A 369 9.36 -4.13 -32.00
CA ILE A 369 8.37 -3.17 -32.49
C ILE A 369 9.02 -2.22 -33.47
N ALA A 370 8.62 -2.28 -34.74
CA ALA A 370 9.03 -1.33 -35.75
C ALA A 370 8.31 0.00 -35.56
N SER A 371 9.01 1.05 -35.24
CA SER A 371 8.48 2.39 -35.03
C SER A 371 9.44 3.44 -35.61
N ASN A 372 8.90 4.59 -36.03
CA ASN A 372 9.70 5.70 -36.56
C ASN A 372 10.72 6.29 -35.57
N GLN A 373 10.58 5.94 -34.29
CA GLN A 373 11.44 6.39 -33.20
C GLN A 373 11.69 5.22 -32.25
N VAL A 374 12.92 5.12 -31.72
CA VAL A 374 13.24 4.15 -30.68
C VAL A 374 12.65 4.64 -29.35
N ASN A 375 11.57 4.04 -28.94
CA ASN A 375 10.86 4.38 -27.71
C ASN A 375 10.78 3.16 -26.79
N ALA A 376 11.41 3.24 -25.62
CA ALA A 376 11.41 2.13 -24.65
C ALA A 376 9.99 1.77 -24.21
N ILE A 377 9.75 0.48 -24.12
CA ILE A 377 8.53 -0.07 -23.49
C ILE A 377 8.59 0.27 -22.00
N ARG A 378 7.45 0.75 -21.46
CA ARG A 378 7.33 1.24 -20.09
C ARG A 378 6.41 0.38 -19.23
N PHE A 379 5.37 -0.17 -19.81
CA PHE A 379 4.48 -1.13 -19.16
C PHE A 379 3.90 -2.12 -20.18
N MET A 380 3.44 -3.23 -19.66
CA MET A 380 2.58 -4.20 -20.35
C MET A 380 1.35 -4.47 -19.48
N SER A 381 0.19 -4.56 -20.09
CA SER A 381 -1.08 -4.84 -19.43
C SER A 381 -1.84 -5.89 -20.23
N SER A 382 -2.13 -7.00 -19.59
CA SER A 382 -2.85 -8.12 -20.20
C SER A 382 -4.35 -7.99 -19.97
N ALA A 383 -5.11 -8.04 -21.04
CA ALA A 383 -6.56 -8.15 -21.03
C ALA A 383 -6.97 -9.13 -22.16
N ARG A 384 -7.98 -8.81 -22.95
CA ARG A 384 -8.29 -9.55 -24.19
C ARG A 384 -7.13 -9.52 -25.18
N THR A 385 -6.35 -8.46 -25.18
CA THR A 385 -5.12 -8.28 -25.96
C THR A 385 -4.01 -7.83 -25.01
N LEU A 386 -2.76 -8.00 -25.41
CA LEU A 386 -1.65 -7.42 -24.66
C LEU A 386 -1.43 -5.97 -25.09
N ILE A 387 -1.63 -5.05 -24.14
CA ILE A 387 -1.39 -3.63 -24.33
C ILE A 387 0.07 -3.33 -23.94
N ILE A 388 0.79 -2.65 -24.81
CA ILE A 388 2.18 -2.22 -24.60
C ILE A 388 2.22 -0.70 -24.63
N GLY A 389 2.55 -0.08 -23.51
CA GLY A 389 2.83 1.35 -23.43
C GLY A 389 4.31 1.63 -23.65
N THR A 390 4.61 2.46 -24.66
CA THR A 390 5.98 2.95 -24.90
C THR A 390 6.08 4.44 -24.62
N ALA A 391 7.29 4.97 -24.51
CA ALA A 391 7.49 6.41 -24.34
C ALA A 391 6.92 7.28 -25.47
N GLY A 392 6.61 6.70 -26.64
CA GLY A 392 6.14 7.43 -27.83
C GLY A 392 4.77 6.99 -28.36
N GLY A 393 4.08 6.09 -27.69
CA GLY A 393 2.74 5.63 -28.08
C GLY A 393 2.38 4.28 -27.51
N GLU A 394 1.13 3.91 -27.66
CA GLU A 394 0.53 2.69 -27.16
C GLU A 394 0.28 1.73 -28.33
N PHE A 395 0.61 0.46 -28.10
CA PHE A 395 0.50 -0.63 -29.05
C PHE A 395 -0.37 -1.74 -28.49
N VAL A 396 -1.00 -2.47 -29.37
CA VAL A 396 -1.77 -3.67 -29.03
C VAL A 396 -1.18 -4.86 -29.77
N VAL A 397 -0.95 -5.94 -29.03
CA VAL A 397 -0.50 -7.24 -29.55
C VAL A 397 -1.69 -8.18 -29.63
N SER A 398 -1.88 -8.81 -30.77
CA SER A 398 -2.91 -9.80 -31.03
C SER A 398 -2.43 -10.85 -32.05
N GLY A 399 -3.13 -11.95 -32.15
CA GLY A 399 -2.96 -12.87 -33.28
C GLY A 399 -3.56 -12.30 -34.57
N GLY A 400 -3.11 -12.78 -35.71
CA GLY A 400 -3.66 -12.43 -37.00
C GLY A 400 -5.09 -12.96 -37.19
N GLY A 401 -6.08 -12.06 -37.28
CA GLY A 401 -7.49 -12.37 -37.39
C GLY A 401 -8.25 -12.24 -36.05
N ASP A 402 -9.58 -12.31 -36.12
CA ASP A 402 -10.43 -12.17 -34.94
C ASP A 402 -10.30 -13.41 -34.02
N ASN A 403 -9.93 -13.19 -32.78
CA ASN A 403 -9.79 -14.20 -31.72
C ASN A 403 -8.73 -15.31 -31.95
N ASN A 404 -7.74 -15.09 -32.79
CA ASN A 404 -6.64 -16.05 -32.94
C ASN A 404 -5.60 -15.86 -31.83
N ALA A 405 -5.11 -16.97 -31.28
CA ALA A 405 -4.02 -16.96 -30.31
C ALA A 405 -2.72 -16.40 -30.95
N VAL A 406 -1.89 -15.75 -30.14
CA VAL A 406 -0.58 -15.24 -30.60
C VAL A 406 0.38 -16.41 -30.76
N THR A 407 0.89 -16.59 -32.00
CA THR A 407 1.89 -17.61 -32.34
C THR A 407 3.10 -16.95 -33.02
N PRO A 408 4.25 -17.63 -33.15
CA PRO A 408 5.42 -17.05 -33.82
C PRO A 408 5.15 -16.60 -35.25
N THR A 409 4.16 -17.22 -35.92
CA THR A 409 3.88 -16.96 -37.34
C THR A 409 2.74 -15.98 -37.58
N ASN A 410 1.91 -15.65 -36.56
CA ASN A 410 0.73 -14.80 -36.74
C ASN A 410 0.69 -13.57 -35.82
N ILE A 411 1.73 -13.30 -35.02
CA ILE A 411 1.76 -12.15 -34.12
C ILE A 411 1.65 -10.84 -34.91
N MET A 412 0.75 -9.97 -34.45
CA MET A 412 0.57 -8.61 -34.96
C MET A 412 0.68 -7.60 -33.85
N ILE A 413 1.53 -6.58 -34.05
CA ILE A 413 1.67 -5.45 -33.12
C ILE A 413 1.26 -4.18 -33.86
N LYS A 414 0.16 -3.57 -33.44
CA LYS A 414 -0.40 -2.37 -34.06
C LYS A 414 -0.37 -1.18 -33.12
N LYS A 415 0.09 -0.04 -33.63
CA LYS A 415 0.03 1.22 -32.88
C LYS A 415 -1.42 1.71 -32.80
N GLN A 416 -1.89 2.07 -31.60
CA GLN A 416 -3.23 2.55 -31.35
C GLN A 416 -3.27 4.06 -31.08
N SER A 417 -2.28 4.59 -30.35
CA SER A 417 -2.25 6.02 -30.05
C SER A 417 -0.82 6.59 -29.98
N ASN A 418 -0.69 7.92 -29.88
CA ASN A 418 0.57 8.65 -29.86
C ASN A 418 0.80 9.39 -28.53
N HIS A 419 0.12 9.03 -27.46
CA HIS A 419 0.22 9.78 -26.20
C HIS A 419 1.53 9.55 -25.47
N GLY A 420 2.06 8.33 -25.51
CA GLY A 420 3.23 7.89 -24.81
C GLY A 420 3.01 7.70 -23.30
N ALA A 421 3.67 6.71 -22.76
CA ALA A 421 3.50 6.26 -21.37
C ALA A 421 4.68 6.66 -20.48
N ALA A 422 4.37 6.90 -19.20
CA ALA A 422 5.34 7.02 -18.12
C ALA A 422 5.82 5.62 -17.66
N ASN A 423 6.95 5.56 -16.94
CA ASN A 423 7.43 4.33 -16.31
C ASN A 423 6.68 4.09 -14.98
N VAL A 424 5.40 3.83 -15.08
CA VAL A 424 4.48 3.48 -13.99
C VAL A 424 3.59 2.37 -14.53
N ASP A 425 3.28 1.37 -13.70
CA ASP A 425 2.44 0.27 -14.15
C ASP A 425 1.03 0.77 -14.46
N ALA A 426 0.47 0.25 -15.54
CA ALA A 426 -0.93 0.50 -15.88
C ALA A 426 -1.85 -0.37 -15.00
N ILE A 427 -3.06 0.10 -14.81
CA ILE A 427 -4.09 -0.56 -14.01
C ILE A 427 -5.21 -1.03 -14.94
N SER A 428 -5.63 -2.28 -14.78
CA SER A 428 -6.82 -2.79 -15.47
C SER A 428 -8.05 -2.55 -14.61
N VAL A 429 -9.07 -1.91 -15.18
CA VAL A 429 -10.38 -1.66 -14.56
C VAL A 429 -11.46 -2.16 -15.50
N GLY A 430 -12.06 -3.29 -15.17
CA GLY A 430 -12.98 -3.97 -16.06
C GLY A 430 -12.35 -4.27 -17.43
N ASN A 431 -12.87 -3.69 -18.48
CA ASN A 431 -12.37 -3.85 -19.85
C ASN A 431 -11.47 -2.70 -20.34
N ALA A 432 -11.10 -1.78 -19.47
CA ALA A 432 -10.25 -0.64 -19.78
C ALA A 432 -8.89 -0.74 -19.08
N THR A 433 -7.86 -0.21 -19.72
CA THR A 433 -6.53 -0.05 -19.12
C THR A 433 -6.28 1.42 -18.85
N LEU A 434 -6.05 1.74 -17.59
CA LEU A 434 -5.70 3.10 -17.17
C LEU A 434 -4.16 3.22 -17.12
N PHE A 435 -3.63 4.20 -17.81
CA PHE A 435 -2.20 4.43 -17.84
C PHE A 435 -1.84 5.90 -17.66
N LEU A 436 -0.65 6.12 -17.16
CA LEU A 436 -0.11 7.45 -16.95
C LEU A 436 0.62 7.92 -18.21
N GLN A 437 0.22 9.06 -18.77
CA GLN A 437 0.89 9.66 -19.91
C GLN A 437 2.33 10.09 -19.55
N ARG A 438 3.22 10.10 -20.52
CA ARG A 438 4.68 10.35 -20.39
C ARG A 438 5.08 11.48 -19.43
N ALA A 439 4.34 12.58 -19.41
CA ALA A 439 4.60 13.72 -18.53
C ALA A 439 4.16 13.52 -17.07
N LYS A 440 3.62 12.35 -16.70
CA LYS A 440 3.16 11.98 -15.36
C LYS A 440 2.06 12.88 -14.77
N ARG A 441 1.31 13.59 -15.62
CA ARG A 441 0.25 14.52 -15.20
C ARG A 441 -1.14 14.14 -15.69
N LYS A 442 -1.25 13.19 -16.61
CA LYS A 442 -2.53 12.80 -17.21
C LYS A 442 -2.71 11.30 -17.09
N ILE A 443 -3.82 10.89 -16.51
CA ILE A 443 -4.28 9.52 -16.52
C ILE A 443 -5.24 9.36 -17.67
N ARG A 444 -4.97 8.37 -18.52
CA ARG A 444 -5.77 8.06 -19.69
C ARG A 444 -6.40 6.69 -19.58
N GLU A 445 -7.60 6.57 -20.09
CA GLU A 445 -8.34 5.33 -20.19
C GLU A 445 -8.19 4.76 -21.62
N LEU A 446 -7.43 3.69 -21.78
CA LEU A 446 -7.32 2.99 -23.06
C LEU A 446 -8.36 1.87 -23.13
N ALA A 447 -9.33 2.03 -23.99
CA ALA A 447 -10.39 1.05 -24.19
C ALA A 447 -10.76 0.92 -25.67
N TYR A 448 -11.14 -0.28 -26.09
CA TYR A 448 -11.66 -0.51 -27.44
C TYR A 448 -13.02 0.17 -27.58
N ASN A 449 -13.17 0.90 -28.68
CA ASN A 449 -14.43 1.54 -29.06
C ASN A 449 -14.89 1.00 -30.42
N PHE A 450 -16.08 0.42 -30.43
CA PHE A 450 -16.65 -0.20 -31.62
C PHE A 450 -16.98 0.81 -32.72
N ASP A 451 -17.40 2.04 -32.37
CA ASP A 451 -17.82 3.04 -33.35
C ASP A 451 -16.68 3.53 -34.26
N VAL A 452 -15.45 3.49 -33.75
CA VAL A 452 -14.23 3.87 -34.50
C VAL A 452 -13.38 2.67 -34.89
N ASP A 453 -13.82 1.44 -34.55
CA ASP A 453 -13.10 0.19 -34.74
C ASP A 453 -11.62 0.31 -34.30
N GLY A 454 -11.43 0.80 -33.07
CA GLY A 454 -10.08 1.04 -32.53
C GLY A 454 -10.05 1.40 -31.06
N TYR A 455 -8.85 1.58 -30.54
CA TYR A 455 -8.67 2.01 -29.16
C TYR A 455 -8.69 3.52 -29.05
N ILE A 456 -9.45 4.03 -28.10
CA ILE A 456 -9.48 5.46 -27.73
C ILE A 456 -8.83 5.63 -26.37
N ALA A 457 -8.26 6.82 -26.10
CA ALA A 457 -7.58 7.13 -24.85
C ALA A 457 -8.00 8.49 -24.28
N PRO A 458 -9.27 8.67 -23.83
CA PRO A 458 -9.71 9.91 -23.20
C PRO A 458 -8.91 10.25 -21.94
N ASP A 459 -8.82 11.54 -21.66
CA ASP A 459 -8.10 12.10 -20.51
C ASP A 459 -9.05 12.21 -19.30
N LEU A 460 -8.83 11.41 -18.26
CA LEU A 460 -9.63 11.42 -17.02
C LEU A 460 -9.29 12.60 -16.09
N THR A 461 -8.20 13.33 -16.38
CA THR A 461 -7.74 14.45 -15.54
C THR A 461 -8.17 15.81 -16.07
N ILE A 462 -8.86 15.87 -17.23
CA ILE A 462 -9.10 17.11 -17.97
C ILE A 462 -9.87 18.17 -17.16
N LEU A 463 -10.77 17.75 -16.26
CA LEU A 463 -11.55 18.67 -15.43
C LEU A 463 -10.88 18.95 -14.07
N ALA A 464 -9.75 18.30 -13.77
CA ALA A 464 -9.08 18.36 -12.47
C ALA A 464 -7.53 18.34 -12.61
N GLU A 465 -6.98 18.96 -13.66
CA GLU A 465 -5.56 18.89 -13.99
C GLU A 465 -4.64 19.41 -12.87
N HIS A 466 -5.12 20.30 -12.01
CA HIS A 466 -4.37 20.81 -10.87
C HIS A 466 -4.06 19.76 -9.81
N ILE A 467 -4.91 18.72 -9.67
CA ILE A 467 -4.71 17.65 -8.67
C ILE A 467 -3.46 16.82 -8.98
N THR A 468 -3.18 16.59 -10.26
CA THR A 468 -2.01 15.81 -10.70
C THR A 468 -0.76 16.67 -10.98
N GLU A 469 -0.75 17.95 -10.61
CA GLU A 469 0.35 18.88 -10.89
C GLU A 469 1.69 18.45 -10.31
N GLY A 470 1.69 17.77 -9.16
CA GLY A 470 2.89 17.22 -8.51
C GLY A 470 3.44 15.93 -9.16
N ASN A 471 2.96 15.52 -10.32
CA ASN A 471 3.27 14.27 -11.04
C ASN A 471 2.83 13.01 -10.25
N VAL A 472 2.22 12.07 -10.92
CA VAL A 472 1.89 10.77 -10.34
C VAL A 472 3.06 9.83 -10.49
N VAL A 473 3.41 9.09 -9.44
CA VAL A 473 4.57 8.18 -9.41
C VAL A 473 4.20 6.73 -9.15
N GLU A 474 3.06 6.47 -8.54
CA GLU A 474 2.53 5.13 -8.30
C GLU A 474 1.00 5.17 -8.30
N MET A 475 0.37 4.06 -8.70
CA MET A 475 -1.08 3.90 -8.74
C MET A 475 -1.46 2.51 -8.24
N ALA A 476 -2.60 2.41 -7.52
CA ALA A 476 -3.20 1.15 -7.11
C ALA A 476 -4.72 1.23 -7.24
N TYR A 477 -5.38 0.13 -7.57
CA TYR A 477 -6.83 0.06 -7.77
C TYR A 477 -7.49 -0.73 -6.63
N GLN A 478 -8.46 -0.12 -6.00
CA GLN A 478 -9.37 -0.74 -5.04
C GLN A 478 -10.72 -0.93 -5.73
N GLU A 479 -11.12 -2.18 -5.93
CA GLU A 479 -12.37 -2.50 -6.64
C GLU A 479 -13.58 -2.37 -5.72
N GLU A 480 -13.52 -2.99 -4.55
CA GLU A 480 -14.58 -3.01 -3.55
C GLU A 480 -14.11 -2.38 -2.22
N PRO A 481 -14.97 -1.74 -1.43
CA PRO A 481 -16.41 -1.51 -1.65
C PRO A 481 -16.71 -0.34 -2.59
N LEU A 482 -15.71 0.43 -2.97
CA LEU A 482 -15.80 1.56 -3.90
C LEU A 482 -14.67 1.46 -4.94
N ALA A 483 -15.02 1.60 -6.20
CA ALA A 483 -14.04 1.61 -7.29
C ALA A 483 -13.19 2.88 -7.22
N ILE A 484 -12.03 2.80 -6.56
CA ILE A 484 -11.13 3.93 -6.32
C ILE A 484 -9.73 3.63 -6.85
N ILE A 485 -9.20 4.54 -7.63
CA ILE A 485 -7.80 4.52 -8.06
C ILE A 485 -7.02 5.46 -7.14
N TRP A 486 -6.17 4.87 -6.32
CA TRP A 486 -5.28 5.58 -5.42
C TRP A 486 -3.99 5.91 -6.14
N CYS A 487 -3.53 7.16 -6.02
CA CYS A 487 -2.33 7.63 -6.69
C CYS A 487 -1.42 8.35 -5.70
N VAL A 488 -0.14 8.05 -5.76
CA VAL A 488 0.90 8.80 -5.04
C VAL A 488 1.47 9.87 -5.96
N ARG A 489 1.52 11.11 -5.48
CA ARG A 489 2.18 12.22 -6.18
C ARG A 489 3.67 12.26 -5.81
N GLY A 490 4.48 12.82 -6.69
CA GLY A 490 5.92 12.97 -6.46
C GLY A 490 6.29 13.87 -5.27
N ASP A 491 5.39 14.72 -4.82
CA ASP A 491 5.51 15.52 -3.60
C ASP A 491 5.02 14.79 -2.33
N GLY A 492 4.51 13.57 -2.49
CA GLY A 492 4.04 12.72 -1.40
C GLY A 492 2.60 12.93 -0.98
N GLN A 493 1.81 13.72 -1.71
CA GLN A 493 0.39 13.81 -1.47
C GLN A 493 -0.32 12.58 -2.03
N LEU A 494 -1.20 11.98 -1.24
CA LEU A 494 -2.13 10.95 -1.69
C LEU A 494 -3.30 11.63 -2.40
N ILE A 495 -3.59 11.20 -3.62
CA ILE A 495 -4.78 11.62 -4.37
C ILE A 495 -5.54 10.40 -4.83
N ALA A 496 -6.82 10.54 -5.10
CA ALA A 496 -7.61 9.43 -5.54
C ALA A 496 -8.68 9.84 -6.56
N LEU A 497 -9.08 8.88 -7.35
CA LEU A 497 -10.12 9.00 -8.35
C LEU A 497 -11.19 7.93 -8.09
N THR A 498 -12.39 8.33 -7.68
CA THR A 498 -13.56 7.45 -7.75
C THR A 498 -13.94 7.32 -9.22
N TYR A 499 -13.86 6.10 -9.73
CA TYR A 499 -14.03 5.83 -11.15
C TYR A 499 -14.99 4.66 -11.37
N GLN A 500 -16.13 4.96 -12.00
CA GLN A 500 -17.11 3.98 -12.42
C GLN A 500 -17.58 4.31 -13.82
N ARG A 501 -17.07 3.58 -14.79
CA ARG A 501 -17.23 3.86 -16.20
C ARG A 501 -18.69 3.80 -16.66
N GLU A 502 -19.40 2.77 -16.21
CA GLU A 502 -20.80 2.51 -16.60
C GLU A 502 -21.77 3.60 -16.13
N GLN A 503 -21.39 4.34 -15.10
CA GLN A 503 -22.16 5.45 -14.52
C GLN A 503 -21.56 6.82 -14.86
N GLU A 504 -20.53 6.88 -15.70
CA GLU A 504 -19.79 8.10 -16.06
C GLU A 504 -19.25 8.86 -14.84
N VAL A 505 -18.97 8.16 -13.75
CA VAL A 505 -18.40 8.76 -12.56
C VAL A 505 -16.89 8.88 -12.73
N VAL A 506 -16.41 10.11 -12.76
CA VAL A 506 -15.00 10.49 -12.73
C VAL A 506 -14.87 11.60 -11.70
N ALA A 507 -14.50 11.25 -10.47
CA ALA A 507 -14.52 12.17 -9.34
C ALA A 507 -13.17 12.16 -8.60
N TRP A 508 -12.41 13.23 -8.77
CA TRP A 508 -11.12 13.43 -8.11
C TRP A 508 -11.27 13.96 -6.69
N HIS A 509 -10.45 13.48 -5.80
CA HIS A 509 -10.32 13.97 -4.43
C HIS A 509 -8.89 13.80 -3.92
N ARG A 510 -8.51 14.61 -2.94
CA ARG A 510 -7.16 14.61 -2.37
C ARG A 510 -7.18 14.28 -0.89
N HIS A 511 -6.07 13.72 -0.41
CA HIS A 511 -5.95 13.28 0.96
C HIS A 511 -4.65 13.80 1.58
N ILE A 512 -4.78 14.41 2.76
CA ILE A 512 -3.67 14.81 3.61
C ILE A 512 -3.68 13.85 4.79
N ILE A 513 -2.64 13.03 4.86
CA ILE A 513 -2.49 12.07 5.96
C ILE A 513 -2.04 12.82 7.22
N GLY A 514 -2.58 12.44 8.37
CA GLY A 514 -2.28 13.06 9.67
C GLY A 514 -0.80 12.97 10.05
N GLY A 515 -0.33 14.02 10.73
CA GLY A 515 1.07 14.21 11.08
C GLY A 515 1.82 15.13 10.12
N SER A 516 3.12 15.28 10.33
CA SER A 516 3.97 16.19 9.54
C SER A 516 5.31 15.53 9.20
N PHE A 517 5.93 16.01 8.13
CA PHE A 517 7.32 15.71 7.81
C PHE A 517 8.07 17.02 7.55
N GLY A 518 9.06 17.32 8.40
CA GLY A 518 9.69 18.63 8.44
C GLY A 518 8.66 19.74 8.72
N THR A 519 8.56 20.72 7.84
CA THR A 519 7.58 21.82 7.93
C THR A 519 6.31 21.56 7.10
N GLY A 520 6.24 20.46 6.38
CA GLY A 520 5.10 20.08 5.53
C GLY A 520 4.24 18.98 6.12
N ASN A 521 3.27 18.52 5.34
CA ASN A 521 2.41 17.38 5.68
C ASN A 521 3.20 16.08 5.69
N ALA A 522 2.64 15.04 6.32
CA ALA A 522 3.13 13.68 6.16
C ALA A 522 3.17 13.28 4.68
N VAL A 523 4.16 12.46 4.30
CA VAL A 523 4.45 12.10 2.91
C VAL A 523 4.10 10.64 2.70
N VAL A 524 3.20 10.35 1.76
CA VAL A 524 2.96 8.99 1.28
C VAL A 524 4.00 8.66 0.21
N GLU A 525 4.74 7.56 0.37
CA GLU A 525 5.80 7.15 -0.55
C GLU A 525 5.40 5.99 -1.46
N SER A 526 4.52 5.10 -1.00
CA SER A 526 4.06 3.94 -1.78
C SER A 526 2.66 3.52 -1.37
N VAL A 527 1.93 2.90 -2.29
CA VAL A 527 0.58 2.37 -2.12
C VAL A 527 0.47 0.96 -2.71
N ALA A 528 -0.28 0.10 -2.04
CA ALA A 528 -0.66 -1.20 -2.56
C ALA A 528 -2.06 -1.56 -2.06
N VAL A 529 -2.81 -2.29 -2.86
CA VAL A 529 -4.16 -2.75 -2.51
C VAL A 529 -4.17 -4.28 -2.55
N ILE A 530 -4.77 -4.90 -1.56
CA ILE A 530 -4.98 -6.36 -1.51
C ILE A 530 -6.42 -6.67 -1.09
N PRO A 531 -7.01 -7.78 -1.56
CA PRO A 531 -8.27 -8.26 -1.03
C PRO A 531 -8.11 -8.80 0.41
N THR A 532 -9.15 -8.65 1.21
CA THR A 532 -9.27 -9.17 2.57
C THR A 532 -10.12 -10.45 2.60
N GLU A 533 -10.12 -11.14 3.74
CA GLU A 533 -10.95 -12.34 3.96
C GLU A 533 -12.46 -12.06 3.81
N ASP A 534 -12.89 -10.81 4.03
CA ASP A 534 -14.29 -10.37 3.86
C ASP A 534 -14.65 -10.02 2.40
N SER A 535 -13.77 -10.30 1.44
CA SER A 535 -13.92 -9.98 0.02
C SER A 535 -13.97 -8.48 -0.32
N GLU A 536 -13.59 -7.62 0.61
CA GLU A 536 -13.31 -6.21 0.37
C GLU A 536 -11.81 -6.02 0.05
N TYR A 537 -11.45 -4.84 -0.43
CA TYR A 537 -10.05 -4.50 -0.69
C TYR A 537 -9.55 -3.48 0.31
N GLU A 538 -8.35 -3.70 0.83
CA GLU A 538 -7.65 -2.78 1.73
C GLU A 538 -6.52 -2.05 1.03
N LEU A 539 -6.45 -0.73 1.24
CA LEU A 539 -5.34 0.10 0.83
C LEU A 539 -4.26 0.11 1.91
N TYR A 540 -3.07 -0.34 1.56
CA TYR A 540 -1.85 -0.14 2.35
C TYR A 540 -1.07 1.04 1.84
N VAL A 541 -0.44 1.77 2.75
CA VAL A 541 0.39 2.94 2.46
C VAL A 541 1.68 2.91 3.25
N VAL A 542 2.76 3.41 2.66
CA VAL A 542 3.98 3.76 3.39
C VAL A 542 3.96 5.25 3.64
N VAL A 543 3.91 5.64 4.91
CA VAL A 543 3.83 7.06 5.30
C VAL A 543 5.10 7.48 6.03
N LYS A 544 5.72 8.54 5.53
CA LYS A 544 6.89 9.17 6.14
C LYS A 544 6.48 10.36 6.99
N ARG A 545 6.95 10.39 8.24
CA ARG A 545 6.68 11.45 9.22
C ARG A 545 7.93 11.84 9.99
N THR A 546 7.87 12.97 10.66
CA THR A 546 8.81 13.35 11.72
C THR A 546 8.18 13.02 13.07
N ILE A 547 8.70 12.01 13.75
CA ILE A 547 8.25 11.57 15.07
C ILE A 547 9.44 11.69 16.03
N ASN A 548 9.25 12.39 17.14
CA ASN A 548 10.31 12.62 18.12
C ASN A 548 11.61 13.15 17.46
N SER A 549 11.47 14.12 16.54
CA SER A 549 12.54 14.75 15.75
C SER A 549 13.29 13.80 14.79
N ALA A 550 12.88 12.55 14.65
CA ALA A 550 13.47 11.57 13.71
C ALA A 550 12.56 11.34 12.51
N THR A 551 13.15 11.01 11.36
CA THR A 551 12.40 10.53 10.22
C THR A 551 11.93 9.10 10.48
N ARG A 552 10.62 8.88 10.43
CA ARG A 552 10.00 7.57 10.56
C ARG A 552 9.18 7.23 9.32
N ARG A 553 9.15 5.96 8.97
CA ARG A 553 8.33 5.41 7.89
C ARG A 553 7.52 4.25 8.42
N TYR A 554 6.20 4.34 8.24
CA TYR A 554 5.25 3.37 8.76
C TYR A 554 4.49 2.73 7.62
N VAL A 555 4.33 1.42 7.70
CA VAL A 555 3.33 0.67 6.95
C VAL A 555 2.02 0.83 7.70
N GLU A 556 1.02 1.37 7.04
CA GLU A 556 -0.33 1.57 7.56
C GLU A 556 -1.35 1.06 6.56
N TYR A 557 -2.54 0.69 7.01
CA TYR A 557 -3.65 0.43 6.10
C TYR A 557 -4.82 1.36 6.38
N LEU A 558 -5.57 1.70 5.34
CA LEU A 558 -6.80 2.46 5.46
C LEU A 558 -7.89 1.53 5.99
N HIS A 559 -8.60 1.93 7.05
CA HIS A 559 -9.75 1.18 7.51
C HIS A 559 -10.81 1.04 6.42
N THR A 560 -11.59 -0.03 6.47
CA THR A 560 -12.70 -0.26 5.55
C THR A 560 -13.73 0.85 5.62
N PHE A 561 -14.40 1.11 4.50
CA PHE A 561 -15.49 2.06 4.44
C PHE A 561 -16.72 1.45 5.14
N ASN A 562 -17.14 2.09 6.20
CA ASN A 562 -18.37 1.67 6.89
C ASN A 562 -19.57 2.45 6.32
N PHE A 563 -20.50 1.76 5.68
CA PHE A 563 -21.69 2.36 5.10
C PHE A 563 -22.87 2.42 6.07
N THR A 564 -22.73 1.84 7.27
CA THR A 564 -23.75 1.82 8.31
C THR A 564 -23.11 2.10 9.67
N GLU A 565 -22.85 3.37 9.96
CA GLU A 565 -22.25 3.83 11.22
C GLU A 565 -23.27 3.82 12.37
N SER A 566 -23.80 2.65 12.69
CA SER A 566 -24.80 2.49 13.75
C SER A 566 -24.22 2.45 15.16
N ASN A 567 -22.92 2.21 15.30
CA ASN A 567 -22.25 2.04 16.58
C ASN A 567 -21.03 2.98 16.72
N ASN A 568 -21.03 3.80 17.73
CA ASN A 568 -19.97 4.78 18.00
C ASN A 568 -18.60 4.14 18.28
N THR A 569 -18.53 2.86 18.63
CA THR A 569 -17.27 2.16 18.87
C THR A 569 -16.58 1.72 17.57
N THR A 570 -17.29 1.75 16.43
CA THR A 570 -16.73 1.40 15.12
C THR A 570 -16.06 2.57 14.40
N PHE A 571 -16.16 3.80 14.92
CA PHE A 571 -15.57 4.98 14.29
C PHE A 571 -14.06 4.89 14.24
N ASN A 572 -13.47 4.95 13.03
CA ASN A 572 -12.05 4.88 12.76
C ASN A 572 -11.62 6.08 11.89
N TYR A 573 -11.56 7.28 12.50
CA TYR A 573 -11.29 8.55 11.81
C TYR A 573 -10.04 9.26 12.34
N LEU A 574 -9.01 8.47 12.66
CA LEU A 574 -7.68 8.93 13.04
C LEU A 574 -6.62 8.26 12.16
N ASP A 575 -5.53 8.92 11.87
CA ASP A 575 -4.42 8.34 11.13
C ASP A 575 -3.33 7.81 12.07
N SER A 576 -2.57 6.80 11.60
CA SER A 576 -1.61 6.06 12.41
C SER A 576 -2.24 5.59 13.74
N GLN A 577 -3.47 5.13 13.65
CA GLN A 577 -4.32 4.79 14.81
C GLN A 577 -3.78 3.58 15.56
N LEU A 578 -3.92 3.61 16.88
CA LEU A 578 -3.90 2.43 17.75
C LEU A 578 -5.29 2.28 18.38
N SER A 579 -5.87 1.08 18.27
CA SER A 579 -7.15 0.74 18.86
C SER A 579 -6.95 -0.18 20.05
N LEU A 580 -7.60 0.13 21.17
CA LEU A 580 -7.65 -0.70 22.36
C LEU A 580 -9.11 -0.97 22.73
N SER A 581 -9.50 -2.24 22.74
CA SER A 581 -10.80 -2.65 23.25
C SER A 581 -10.60 -3.59 24.43
N LYS A 582 -11.28 -3.34 25.53
CA LYS A 582 -11.24 -4.15 26.74
C LYS A 582 -12.42 -5.09 26.83
N SER A 583 -12.24 -6.20 27.55
CA SER A 583 -13.23 -7.26 27.64
C SER A 583 -14.48 -6.82 28.38
N SER A 584 -15.60 -7.42 27.99
CA SER A 584 -16.90 -7.26 28.62
C SER A 584 -17.45 -8.63 29.05
N THR A 585 -18.06 -8.70 30.23
CA THR A 585 -18.69 -9.88 30.78
C THR A 585 -19.99 -9.46 31.49
N THR A 586 -20.68 -10.39 32.14
CA THR A 586 -21.90 -10.12 32.93
C THR A 586 -21.76 -10.69 34.31
N LEU A 587 -22.51 -10.13 35.29
CA LEU A 587 -22.59 -10.69 36.63
C LEU A 587 -23.41 -11.98 36.62
N THR A 588 -22.89 -13.06 37.18
CA THR A 588 -23.65 -14.32 37.36
C THR A 588 -24.59 -14.27 38.56
N ALA A 589 -24.32 -13.43 39.56
CA ALA A 589 -25.14 -13.20 40.71
C ALA A 589 -25.12 -11.73 41.13
N GLY A 590 -26.21 -11.26 41.79
CA GLY A 590 -26.25 -9.90 42.31
C GLY A 590 -25.18 -9.67 43.39
N ILE A 591 -24.63 -8.45 43.43
CA ILE A 591 -23.64 -8.05 44.43
C ILE A 591 -24.14 -6.87 45.27
N SER A 592 -23.83 -6.86 46.56
CA SER A 592 -24.12 -5.72 47.44
C SER A 592 -23.09 -4.60 47.26
N ALA A 593 -23.35 -3.41 47.76
CA ALA A 593 -22.41 -2.29 47.76
C ALA A 593 -21.12 -2.55 48.53
N THR A 594 -21.08 -3.56 49.41
CA THR A 594 -19.91 -3.91 50.22
C THR A 594 -19.24 -5.22 49.82
N ALA A 595 -19.68 -5.82 48.70
CA ALA A 595 -19.11 -7.10 48.25
C ALA A 595 -17.62 -6.94 47.88
N THR A 596 -16.77 -7.84 48.39
CA THR A 596 -15.33 -7.90 48.11
C THR A 596 -14.97 -8.91 47.00
N THR A 597 -15.98 -9.57 46.45
CA THR A 597 -15.87 -10.52 45.34
C THR A 597 -16.97 -10.23 44.32
N VAL A 598 -16.62 -10.27 43.05
CA VAL A 598 -17.55 -10.02 41.95
C VAL A 598 -17.58 -11.25 41.03
N PRO A 599 -18.70 -12.03 41.06
CA PRO A 599 -18.87 -13.21 40.24
C PRO A 599 -19.21 -12.82 38.79
N VAL A 600 -18.44 -13.34 37.83
CA VAL A 600 -18.61 -13.03 36.39
C VAL A 600 -18.82 -14.29 35.56
N ASP A 601 -19.50 -14.14 34.44
CA ASP A 601 -19.77 -15.24 33.50
C ASP A 601 -18.55 -15.71 32.77
N SER A 602 -17.65 -14.77 32.42
CA SER A 602 -16.39 -15.07 31.74
C SER A 602 -15.26 -14.19 32.28
N ILE A 603 -14.06 -14.78 32.37
CA ILE A 603 -12.82 -14.07 32.67
C ILE A 603 -11.90 -13.95 31.44
N SER A 604 -12.38 -14.42 30.31
CA SER A 604 -11.61 -14.37 29.05
C SER A 604 -11.26 -12.92 28.68
N GLY A 605 -9.97 -12.66 28.46
CA GLY A 605 -9.45 -11.33 28.11
C GLY A 605 -9.45 -10.29 29.24
N LEU A 606 -9.92 -10.64 30.46
CA LEU A 606 -9.75 -9.77 31.62
C LEU A 606 -8.29 -9.83 32.13
N SER A 607 -7.78 -8.68 32.55
CA SER A 607 -6.46 -8.60 33.20
C SER A 607 -6.47 -9.33 34.55
N THR A 608 -5.37 -9.91 34.99
CA THR A 608 -5.26 -10.62 36.28
C THR A 608 -5.56 -9.73 37.49
N ALA A 609 -5.35 -8.44 37.38
CA ALA A 609 -5.77 -7.39 38.30
C ALA A 609 -6.07 -6.13 37.51
N GLY A 610 -7.04 -5.33 37.93
CA GLY A 610 -7.45 -4.17 37.14
C GLY A 610 -8.66 -3.46 37.70
N LYS A 611 -9.41 -2.80 36.82
CA LYS A 611 -10.66 -2.10 37.16
C LYS A 611 -11.77 -2.52 36.21
N ILE A 612 -12.96 -2.66 36.76
CA ILE A 612 -14.19 -2.91 36.02
C ILE A 612 -15.20 -1.79 36.28
N LYS A 613 -16.05 -1.55 35.28
CA LYS A 613 -17.19 -0.62 35.38
C LYS A 613 -18.49 -1.39 35.29
N ILE A 614 -19.40 -1.14 36.23
CA ILE A 614 -20.78 -1.68 36.27
C ILE A 614 -21.70 -0.49 36.43
N GLY A 615 -22.44 -0.14 35.38
CA GLY A 615 -23.24 1.09 35.40
C GLY A 615 -22.35 2.33 35.60
N GLY A 616 -22.57 3.07 36.69
CA GLY A 616 -21.76 4.24 37.07
C GLY A 616 -20.62 3.94 38.03
N GLU A 617 -20.50 2.71 38.56
CA GLU A 617 -19.49 2.34 39.56
C GLU A 617 -18.24 1.77 38.94
N ILE A 618 -17.07 2.19 39.44
CA ILE A 618 -15.75 1.59 39.15
C ILE A 618 -15.33 0.74 40.35
N ILE A 619 -14.99 -0.51 40.11
CA ILE A 619 -14.55 -1.49 41.11
C ILE A 619 -13.14 -1.93 40.76
N ALA A 620 -12.17 -1.68 41.62
CA ALA A 620 -10.83 -2.23 41.46
C ALA A 620 -10.77 -3.66 42.00
N TYR A 621 -10.07 -4.56 41.35
CA TYR A 621 -9.81 -5.93 41.79
C TYR A 621 -8.34 -6.29 41.73
N THR A 622 -7.87 -7.14 42.64
CA THR A 622 -6.45 -7.49 42.79
C THR A 622 -6.13 -8.93 42.37
N GLY A 623 -7.13 -9.72 42.02
CA GLY A 623 -6.93 -11.10 41.58
C GLY A 623 -8.18 -11.70 40.96
N ILE A 624 -8.01 -12.85 40.33
CA ILE A 624 -9.07 -13.68 39.77
C ILE A 624 -8.91 -15.09 40.32
N THR A 625 -10.01 -15.65 40.85
CA THR A 625 -10.07 -17.03 41.33
C THR A 625 -11.32 -17.69 40.76
N ASN A 626 -11.14 -18.69 39.90
CA ASN A 626 -12.22 -19.25 39.06
C ASN A 626 -12.95 -18.15 38.28
N LEU A 627 -14.26 -18.08 38.31
CA LEU A 627 -15.06 -17.03 37.67
C LEU A 627 -15.41 -15.84 38.64
N ASN A 628 -14.50 -15.56 39.59
CA ASN A 628 -14.67 -14.47 40.54
C ASN A 628 -13.51 -13.51 40.49
N LEU A 629 -13.78 -12.22 40.39
CA LEU A 629 -12.82 -11.17 40.68
C LEU A 629 -12.73 -11.01 42.20
N THR A 630 -11.53 -11.03 42.75
CA THR A 630 -11.27 -11.07 44.18
C THR A 630 -10.48 -9.85 44.66
N GLY A 631 -10.54 -9.56 45.95
CA GLY A 631 -9.91 -8.38 46.54
C GLY A 631 -10.52 -7.09 45.99
N CYS A 632 -11.84 -7.07 45.82
CA CYS A 632 -12.52 -5.94 45.18
C CYS A 632 -12.65 -4.76 46.14
N THR A 633 -12.23 -3.58 45.67
CA THR A 633 -12.45 -2.27 46.27
C THR A 633 -13.60 -1.59 45.55
N ARG A 634 -14.71 -1.36 46.26
CA ARG A 634 -15.94 -0.78 45.73
C ARG A 634 -15.84 0.75 45.68
N GLY A 635 -16.56 1.35 44.73
CA GLY A 635 -16.61 2.80 44.61
C GLY A 635 -15.24 3.45 44.39
N SER A 636 -14.35 2.79 43.64
CA SER A 636 -13.02 3.31 43.31
C SER A 636 -13.12 4.56 42.43
N ASP A 637 -12.05 5.35 42.46
CA ASP A 637 -11.86 6.53 41.56
C ASP A 637 -13.05 7.52 41.65
N SER A 638 -13.47 7.82 42.86
CA SER A 638 -14.56 8.76 43.15
C SER A 638 -15.96 8.33 42.63
N SER A 639 -16.13 7.06 42.26
CA SER A 639 -17.43 6.51 41.93
C SER A 639 -18.19 6.08 43.24
N THR A 640 -19.46 5.90 43.13
CA THR A 640 -20.31 5.51 44.31
C THR A 640 -20.55 4.01 44.29
N ALA A 641 -20.25 3.32 45.39
CA ALA A 641 -20.55 1.92 45.55
C ALA A 641 -22.08 1.70 45.63
N THR A 642 -22.61 0.85 44.73
CA THR A 642 -24.05 0.53 44.63
C THR A 642 -24.24 -0.98 44.52
N ALA A 643 -25.47 -1.45 44.88
CA ALA A 643 -25.79 -2.84 44.59
C ALA A 643 -26.08 -3.03 43.09
N HIS A 644 -25.61 -4.16 42.55
CA HIS A 644 -25.85 -4.52 41.14
C HIS A 644 -26.57 -5.86 41.06
N LEU A 645 -27.46 -5.98 40.10
CA LEU A 645 -28.25 -7.21 39.89
C LEU A 645 -27.45 -8.23 39.05
N SER A 646 -27.82 -9.50 39.15
CA SER A 646 -27.38 -10.53 38.21
C SER A 646 -27.69 -10.13 36.77
N GLY A 647 -26.81 -10.44 35.84
CA GLY A 647 -26.89 -10.05 34.41
C GLY A 647 -26.42 -8.63 34.12
N ALA A 648 -25.99 -7.84 35.13
CA ALA A 648 -25.43 -6.51 34.89
C ALA A 648 -24.15 -6.59 34.05
N VAL A 649 -24.08 -5.79 32.99
CA VAL A 649 -22.92 -5.72 32.10
C VAL A 649 -21.72 -5.13 32.87
N THR A 650 -20.63 -5.86 32.84
CA THR A 650 -19.37 -5.56 33.51
C THR A 650 -18.30 -5.40 32.48
N LYS A 651 -17.70 -4.21 32.40
CA LYS A 651 -16.64 -3.90 31.39
C LYS A 651 -15.32 -3.62 32.09
N GLU A 652 -14.23 -4.25 31.63
CA GLU A 652 -12.90 -3.82 32.03
C GLU A 652 -12.64 -2.40 31.53
N VAL A 653 -12.04 -1.55 32.36
CA VAL A 653 -11.76 -0.16 32.03
C VAL A 653 -10.33 0.22 32.36
N VAL A 654 -9.78 1.10 31.55
CA VAL A 654 -8.44 1.66 31.73
C VAL A 654 -8.46 3.18 31.52
N ASN A 655 -7.49 3.86 32.11
CA ASN A 655 -7.23 5.28 31.84
C ASN A 655 -5.81 5.52 31.31
N THR A 656 -4.95 4.51 31.30
CA THR A 656 -3.60 4.60 30.74
C THR A 656 -3.52 3.72 29.49
N ILE A 657 -3.16 4.34 28.37
CA ILE A 657 -3.01 3.68 27.08
C ILE A 657 -1.53 3.66 26.74
N SER A 658 -0.98 2.47 26.59
CA SER A 658 0.44 2.22 26.25
C SER A 658 0.56 1.63 24.84
N GLY A 659 1.78 1.47 24.33
CA GLY A 659 2.05 0.94 22.99
C GLY A 659 2.10 2.04 21.92
N LEU A 660 2.25 3.30 22.32
CA LEU A 660 2.21 4.47 21.44
C LEU A 660 3.62 4.93 21.00
N ASN A 661 4.61 4.02 20.93
CA ASN A 661 5.98 4.37 20.49
C ASN A 661 6.03 5.09 19.15
N HIS A 662 5.16 4.68 18.21
CA HIS A 662 5.07 5.26 16.88
C HIS A 662 4.52 6.71 16.87
N LEU A 663 4.00 7.19 18.01
CA LEU A 663 3.46 8.53 18.19
C LEU A 663 4.19 9.33 19.28
N GLU A 664 5.37 8.88 19.73
CA GLU A 664 6.13 9.55 20.81
C GLU A 664 6.35 11.03 20.50
N GLY A 665 6.07 11.90 21.47
CA GLY A 665 6.17 13.35 21.35
C GLY A 665 5.06 14.01 20.53
N GLN A 666 4.14 13.26 19.93
CA GLN A 666 3.04 13.82 19.13
C GLN A 666 1.84 14.17 20.00
N THR A 667 1.14 15.23 19.60
CA THR A 667 -0.19 15.53 20.12
C THR A 667 -1.20 14.65 19.41
N VAL A 668 -1.86 13.77 20.15
CA VAL A 668 -2.83 12.80 19.60
C VAL A 668 -4.26 13.21 19.91
N SER A 669 -5.15 12.90 18.99
CA SER A 669 -6.60 12.92 19.19
C SER A 669 -7.08 11.57 19.66
N ILE A 670 -8.14 11.58 20.46
CA ILE A 670 -8.61 10.42 21.18
C ILE A 670 -10.11 10.30 21.06
N LEU A 671 -10.59 9.09 20.75
CA LEU A 671 -11.97 8.69 20.85
C LEU A 671 -12.08 7.64 21.97
N ALA A 672 -12.85 7.92 23.03
CA ALA A 672 -13.01 7.05 24.17
C ALA A 672 -14.49 6.70 24.36
N ASP A 673 -14.84 5.42 24.25
CA ASP A 673 -16.23 4.91 24.28
C ASP A 673 -17.15 5.64 23.29
N GLY A 674 -16.63 5.92 22.09
CA GLY A 674 -17.35 6.62 21.01
C GLY A 674 -17.54 8.12 21.21
N ALA A 675 -16.98 8.71 22.25
CA ALA A 675 -17.00 10.16 22.48
C ALA A 675 -15.59 10.76 22.33
N THR A 676 -15.52 11.99 21.84
CA THR A 676 -14.26 12.72 21.77
C THR A 676 -13.69 13.01 23.15
N HIS A 677 -12.38 12.92 23.28
CA HIS A 677 -11.65 13.23 24.50
C HIS A 677 -10.65 14.37 24.20
N PRO A 678 -10.28 15.22 25.17
CA PRO A 678 -9.22 16.20 24.98
C PRO A 678 -7.92 15.58 24.47
N THR A 679 -7.21 16.29 23.61
CA THR A 679 -5.93 15.83 23.08
C THR A 679 -4.91 15.63 24.19
N LYS A 680 -3.99 14.70 24.01
CA LYS A 680 -2.84 14.43 24.90
C LYS A 680 -1.56 14.38 24.10
N VAL A 681 -0.44 14.65 24.78
CA VAL A 681 0.90 14.43 24.19
C VAL A 681 1.38 13.04 24.64
N VAL A 682 1.83 12.24 23.70
CA VAL A 682 2.42 10.93 24.00
C VAL A 682 3.78 11.14 24.67
N SER A 683 3.97 10.51 25.81
CA SER A 683 5.23 10.56 26.56
C SER A 683 5.52 9.21 27.20
N ASN A 684 6.73 8.73 27.05
CA ASN A 684 7.14 7.41 27.53
C ASN A 684 6.22 6.29 26.98
N ASN A 685 5.89 6.36 25.70
CA ASN A 685 5.08 5.37 25.00
C ASN A 685 3.62 5.27 25.50
N GLN A 686 3.10 6.27 26.21
CA GLN A 686 1.77 6.22 26.78
C GLN A 686 1.10 7.59 26.89
N ILE A 687 -0.22 7.55 27.10
CA ILE A 687 -1.04 8.70 27.50
C ILE A 687 -1.91 8.31 28.69
N THR A 688 -2.33 9.32 29.48
CA THR A 688 -3.33 9.12 30.54
C THR A 688 -4.59 9.90 30.19
N LEU A 689 -5.72 9.18 30.16
CA LEU A 689 -7.04 9.74 29.93
C LEU A 689 -7.58 10.43 31.20
N ASP A 690 -8.44 11.42 31.01
CA ASP A 690 -9.11 12.12 32.10
C ASP A 690 -10.26 11.32 32.69
N ARG A 691 -10.66 10.22 32.03
CA ARG A 691 -11.68 9.28 32.46
C ARG A 691 -11.32 7.84 32.12
N PHE A 692 -11.93 6.87 32.81
CA PHE A 692 -11.82 5.47 32.44
C PHE A 692 -12.67 5.15 31.21
N ALA A 693 -12.13 4.30 30.32
CA ALA A 693 -12.81 3.88 29.10
C ALA A 693 -12.56 2.39 28.81
N THR A 694 -13.46 1.77 28.09
CA THR A 694 -13.39 0.38 27.62
C THR A 694 -12.82 0.30 26.21
N ASP A 695 -13.30 1.16 25.33
CA ASP A 695 -12.88 1.26 23.93
C ASP A 695 -12.19 2.59 23.71
N VAL A 696 -10.93 2.55 23.27
CA VAL A 696 -10.13 3.75 23.07
C VAL A 696 -9.39 3.68 21.74
N LYS A 697 -9.53 4.72 20.94
CA LYS A 697 -8.77 4.92 19.71
C LYS A 697 -7.91 6.16 19.85
N VAL A 698 -6.63 6.02 19.56
CA VAL A 698 -5.63 7.09 19.68
C VAL A 698 -4.88 7.19 18.37
N GLY A 699 -4.75 8.39 17.83
CA GLY A 699 -4.03 8.60 16.58
C GLY A 699 -3.85 10.07 16.23
N LEU A 700 -3.35 10.32 15.04
CA LEU A 700 -3.12 11.64 14.49
C LEU A 700 -4.39 12.17 13.85
N GLN A 701 -4.73 13.41 14.15
CA GLN A 701 -5.88 14.08 13.57
C GLN A 701 -5.64 14.47 12.11
N TYR A 702 -6.69 14.39 11.31
CA TYR A 702 -6.78 15.02 10.00
C TYR A 702 -8.11 15.77 9.86
N THR A 703 -8.13 16.79 9.02
CA THR A 703 -9.31 17.61 8.76
C THR A 703 -9.89 17.25 7.41
N SER A 704 -11.21 17.08 7.35
CA SER A 704 -11.94 16.93 6.09
C SER A 704 -12.57 18.24 5.70
N ILE A 705 -12.40 18.65 4.43
CA ILE A 705 -12.91 19.92 3.89
C ILE A 705 -13.59 19.65 2.55
N LEU A 706 -14.80 20.16 2.41
CA LEU A 706 -15.47 20.28 1.13
C LEU A 706 -15.79 21.76 0.89
N LYS A 707 -15.40 22.29 -0.27
CA LYS A 707 -15.77 23.63 -0.72
C LYS A 707 -16.57 23.50 -2.02
N THR A 708 -17.77 24.06 -2.06
CA THR A 708 -18.59 24.05 -3.28
C THR A 708 -17.97 24.90 -4.39
N MET A 709 -18.42 24.69 -5.61
CA MET A 709 -18.23 25.69 -6.68
C MET A 709 -19.00 26.96 -6.33
N ARG A 710 -18.72 28.05 -7.04
CA ARG A 710 -19.49 29.31 -6.94
C ARG A 710 -20.94 29.02 -7.27
N ILE A 711 -21.86 29.45 -6.40
CA ILE A 711 -23.28 29.21 -6.63
C ILE A 711 -23.75 30.05 -7.80
N ASP A 712 -24.36 29.39 -8.76
CA ASP A 712 -25.13 30.01 -9.83
C ASP A 712 -26.61 29.67 -9.64
N ALA A 713 -27.35 30.62 -9.04
CA ALA A 713 -28.79 30.55 -8.97
C ALA A 713 -29.36 31.27 -10.23
N GLY A 714 -29.79 30.52 -11.23
CA GLY A 714 -30.39 31.11 -12.42
C GLY A 714 -31.59 31.98 -12.07
N SER A 715 -31.63 33.19 -12.57
CA SER A 715 -32.78 34.09 -12.50
C SER A 715 -33.33 34.35 -13.89
N GLN A 716 -34.54 34.93 -13.95
CA GLN A 716 -35.11 35.36 -15.25
C GLN A 716 -34.21 36.36 -15.98
N ASP A 717 -33.35 37.06 -15.24
CA ASP A 717 -32.45 38.10 -15.77
C ASP A 717 -31.03 37.57 -16.07
N GLY A 718 -30.84 36.23 -16.13
CA GLY A 718 -29.54 35.58 -16.46
C GLY A 718 -28.83 34.94 -15.26
N THR A 719 -27.49 34.72 -15.42
CA THR A 719 -26.66 34.09 -14.37
C THR A 719 -26.54 34.99 -13.14
N SER A 720 -26.46 34.37 -11.94
CA SER A 720 -26.15 35.08 -10.71
C SER A 720 -24.65 35.24 -10.47
N GLN A 721 -23.79 34.73 -11.33
CA GLN A 721 -22.37 34.98 -11.29
C GLN A 721 -22.05 36.46 -11.52
N GLY A 722 -21.15 37.01 -10.71
CA GLY A 722 -20.83 38.44 -10.74
C GLY A 722 -21.82 39.35 -10.00
N LYS A 723 -23.02 38.87 -9.65
CA LYS A 723 -23.95 39.61 -8.78
C LYS A 723 -23.56 39.47 -7.32
N THR A 724 -23.74 40.51 -6.54
CA THR A 724 -23.56 40.46 -5.08
C THR A 724 -24.66 39.58 -4.47
N LYS A 725 -24.26 38.59 -3.68
CA LYS A 725 -25.20 37.63 -3.07
C LYS A 725 -24.85 37.42 -1.59
N ARG A 726 -25.87 37.08 -0.82
CA ARG A 726 -25.70 36.70 0.58
C ARG A 726 -26.47 35.40 0.84
N ILE A 727 -25.73 34.37 1.26
CA ILE A 727 -26.31 33.17 1.83
C ILE A 727 -26.59 33.44 3.32
N TYR A 728 -27.83 33.25 3.76
CA TYR A 728 -28.19 33.49 5.15
C TYR A 728 -28.57 32.22 5.91
N GLU A 729 -28.87 31.13 5.19
CA GLU A 729 -29.24 29.85 5.77
C GLU A 729 -28.81 28.73 4.83
N VAL A 730 -28.36 27.62 5.40
CA VAL A 730 -28.06 26.39 4.67
C VAL A 730 -28.72 25.22 5.36
N THR A 731 -29.46 24.42 4.62
CA THR A 731 -29.92 23.11 5.08
C THR A 731 -28.96 22.05 4.55
N ALA A 732 -28.32 21.32 5.46
CA ALA A 732 -27.46 20.20 5.12
C ALA A 732 -28.22 18.89 5.29
N ARG A 733 -28.27 18.07 4.24
CA ARG A 733 -28.78 16.69 4.29
C ARG A 733 -27.62 15.77 4.62
N LEU A 734 -27.69 15.13 5.75
CA LEU A 734 -26.64 14.33 6.35
C LEU A 734 -27.09 12.87 6.48
N PHE A 735 -26.15 11.96 6.36
CA PHE A 735 -26.35 10.54 6.60
C PHE A 735 -25.34 10.05 7.63
N GLU A 736 -25.78 9.45 8.71
CA GLU A 736 -24.97 8.88 9.80
C GLU A 736 -23.78 9.79 10.21
N THR A 737 -24.08 11.05 10.50
CA THR A 737 -23.10 12.10 10.72
C THR A 737 -23.12 12.62 12.16
N VAL A 738 -21.93 12.96 12.69
CA VAL A 738 -21.75 13.65 13.98
C VAL A 738 -20.66 14.71 13.86
N GLY A 739 -20.91 15.93 14.33
CA GLY A 739 -19.84 16.90 14.60
C GLY A 739 -19.35 17.73 13.39
N VAL A 740 -20.22 18.07 12.45
CA VAL A 740 -19.90 18.88 11.27
C VAL A 740 -19.99 20.38 11.53
N GLU A 741 -19.17 21.14 10.80
CA GLU A 741 -19.17 22.61 10.76
C GLU A 741 -19.45 23.10 9.35
N ILE A 742 -20.21 24.18 9.18
CA ILE A 742 -20.54 24.78 7.88
C ILE A 742 -20.35 26.29 7.96
N GLY A 743 -19.79 26.90 6.92
CA GLY A 743 -19.53 28.32 6.88
C GLY A 743 -19.09 28.85 5.52
N PRO A 744 -18.92 30.17 5.36
CA PRO A 744 -18.44 30.78 4.13
C PRO A 744 -16.94 30.56 3.89
N ASP A 745 -16.15 30.47 4.97
CA ASP A 745 -14.70 30.26 4.93
C ASP A 745 -14.23 29.55 6.23
N LEU A 746 -12.97 29.14 6.27
CA LEU A 746 -12.42 28.35 7.38
C LEU A 746 -12.36 29.10 8.72
N ASN A 747 -12.47 30.43 8.73
CA ASN A 747 -12.43 31.25 9.96
C ASN A 747 -13.84 31.54 10.50
N ASN A 748 -14.85 31.40 9.64
CA ASN A 748 -16.25 31.71 9.94
C ASN A 748 -17.13 30.47 9.82
N MET A 749 -16.81 29.44 10.61
CA MET A 749 -17.54 28.17 10.62
C MET A 749 -18.53 28.12 11.76
N GLU A 750 -19.76 27.68 11.48
CA GLU A 750 -20.80 27.42 12.48
C GLU A 750 -20.89 25.91 12.74
N ARG A 751 -20.80 25.53 14.01
CA ARG A 751 -20.87 24.13 14.41
C ARG A 751 -22.31 23.70 14.56
N ILE A 752 -22.67 22.62 13.89
CA ILE A 752 -24.00 22.01 14.01
C ILE A 752 -24.12 21.24 15.33
N PRO A 753 -25.11 21.57 16.20
CA PRO A 753 -25.32 20.80 17.43
C PRO A 753 -25.99 19.46 17.11
N PHE A 754 -25.37 18.39 17.56
CA PHE A 754 -25.93 17.02 17.49
C PHE A 754 -26.38 16.52 18.86
N ARG A 755 -25.71 16.93 19.93
CA ARG A 755 -26.05 16.57 21.30
C ARG A 755 -27.23 17.38 21.84
N THR A 756 -28.12 16.72 22.54
CA THR A 756 -29.26 17.31 23.24
C THR A 756 -29.01 17.32 24.74
N SER A 757 -29.88 18.00 25.53
CA SER A 757 -29.80 17.97 26.98
C SER A 757 -30.16 16.63 27.64
N ALA A 758 -30.72 15.70 26.86
CA ALA A 758 -31.07 14.35 27.31
C ALA A 758 -29.88 13.37 27.13
N ASP A 759 -28.86 13.72 26.37
CA ASP A 759 -27.72 12.84 26.09
C ASP A 759 -26.75 12.86 27.28
N PRO A 760 -26.39 11.70 27.84
CA PRO A 760 -25.43 11.61 28.94
C PRO A 760 -24.08 12.20 28.56
N MET A 761 -23.43 12.88 29.50
CA MET A 761 -22.05 13.38 29.31
C MET A 761 -21.07 12.19 29.22
N ASP A 762 -19.94 12.39 28.51
CA ASP A 762 -18.89 11.39 28.34
C ASP A 762 -19.31 10.10 27.62
N GLN A 763 -20.43 10.10 26.94
CA GLN A 763 -20.86 9.03 26.04
C GLN A 763 -20.98 9.55 24.61
N GLY A 764 -20.66 8.68 23.65
CA GLY A 764 -20.90 8.97 22.25
C GLY A 764 -22.40 9.13 21.99
N ILE A 765 -22.75 10.04 21.11
CA ILE A 765 -24.12 10.21 20.61
C ILE A 765 -24.29 9.38 19.34
N PRO A 766 -25.47 8.80 19.09
CA PRO A 766 -25.71 8.06 17.87
C PRO A 766 -25.56 8.95 16.63
N PRO A 767 -25.10 8.42 15.50
CA PRO A 767 -25.07 9.14 14.24
C PRO A 767 -26.45 9.62 13.82
N PHE A 768 -26.50 10.82 13.26
CA PHE A 768 -27.71 11.47 12.82
C PHE A 768 -27.92 11.30 11.32
N THR A 769 -29.11 10.94 10.91
CA THR A 769 -29.57 10.94 9.50
C THR A 769 -30.76 11.86 9.35
N GLY A 770 -30.69 12.81 8.41
CA GLY A 770 -31.75 13.77 8.12
C GLY A 770 -31.22 15.16 7.79
N ASP A 771 -32.12 16.12 7.83
CA ASP A 771 -31.84 17.51 7.51
C ASP A 771 -31.48 18.33 8.76
N LYS A 772 -30.39 19.07 8.69
CA LYS A 772 -30.01 20.08 9.69
C LYS A 772 -29.94 21.46 9.05
N GLN A 773 -30.68 22.36 9.62
CA GLN A 773 -30.72 23.76 9.20
C GLN A 773 -29.73 24.57 10.05
N VAL A 774 -28.92 25.38 9.39
CA VAL A 774 -27.87 26.17 10.00
C VAL A 774 -27.99 27.62 9.55
N GLU A 775 -27.92 28.56 10.50
CA GLU A 775 -27.75 29.96 10.17
C GLU A 775 -26.37 30.15 9.53
N PHE A 776 -26.33 30.72 8.35
CA PHE A 776 -25.09 30.90 7.61
C PHE A 776 -24.62 32.36 7.75
N ARG A 777 -23.51 32.57 8.46
CA ARG A 777 -23.00 33.91 8.77
C ARG A 777 -22.16 34.48 7.62
N GLY A 778 -22.66 34.38 6.38
CA GLY A 778 -22.05 34.99 5.20
C GLY A 778 -22.34 36.48 5.12
N ASN A 779 -21.34 37.24 4.68
CA ASN A 779 -21.51 38.59 4.23
C ASN A 779 -22.02 38.65 2.79
N TYR A 780 -22.33 39.83 2.29
CA TYR A 780 -22.53 40.07 0.87
C TYR A 780 -21.21 39.93 0.13
N ASP A 781 -21.12 38.96 -0.79
CA ASP A 781 -19.97 38.79 -1.67
C ASP A 781 -20.41 38.37 -3.08
N THR A 782 -19.47 38.32 -4.02
CA THR A 782 -19.73 37.91 -5.41
C THR A 782 -19.50 36.42 -5.62
N ASP A 783 -18.85 35.72 -4.68
CA ASP A 783 -18.42 34.33 -4.84
C ASP A 783 -19.49 33.32 -4.42
N GLY A 784 -20.05 33.47 -3.21
CA GLY A 784 -21.11 32.60 -2.71
C GLY A 784 -20.68 31.16 -2.51
N PHE A 785 -19.49 30.91 -1.98
CA PHE A 785 -19.03 29.56 -1.61
C PHE A 785 -19.67 29.09 -0.31
N MET A 786 -19.85 27.78 -0.21
CA MET A 786 -20.11 27.10 1.06
C MET A 786 -18.97 26.14 1.35
N MET A 787 -18.55 26.12 2.60
CA MET A 787 -17.56 25.15 3.10
C MET A 787 -18.17 24.26 4.18
N VAL A 788 -17.84 22.97 4.10
CA VAL A 788 -18.16 21.98 5.12
C VAL A 788 -16.85 21.45 5.68
N ARG A 789 -16.72 21.40 6.99
CA ARG A 789 -15.51 20.96 7.68
C ARG A 789 -15.82 19.95 8.78
N GLN A 790 -14.99 18.93 8.91
CA GLN A 790 -14.97 18.03 10.07
C GLN A 790 -13.55 17.95 10.62
N THR A 791 -13.39 18.34 11.87
CA THR A 791 -12.10 18.33 12.57
C THR A 791 -12.00 17.25 13.64
N GLN A 792 -13.12 16.74 14.11
CA GLN A 792 -13.16 15.72 15.16
C GLN A 792 -13.06 14.30 14.56
N PRO A 793 -12.61 13.28 15.32
CA PRO A 793 -12.52 11.89 14.83
C PRO A 793 -13.92 11.21 14.77
N LEU A 794 -14.84 11.85 14.06
CA LEU A 794 -16.25 11.46 13.96
C LEU A 794 -16.67 11.35 12.49
N PRO A 795 -17.72 10.57 12.20
CA PRO A 795 -18.19 10.34 10.83
C PRO A 795 -18.83 11.60 10.24
N LEU A 796 -18.70 11.74 8.92
CA LEU A 796 -19.39 12.74 8.12
C LEU A 796 -19.73 12.15 6.76
N THR A 797 -21.01 12.10 6.43
CA THR A 797 -21.49 11.85 5.06
C THR A 797 -22.47 12.92 4.69
N LEU A 798 -22.10 13.73 3.72
CA LEU A 798 -22.90 14.83 3.17
C LEU A 798 -23.58 14.36 1.90
N LEU A 799 -24.91 14.36 1.90
CA LEU A 799 -25.72 14.01 0.73
C LEU A 799 -25.97 15.24 -0.16
N SER A 800 -26.33 16.38 0.44
CA SER A 800 -26.59 17.61 -0.28
C SER A 800 -26.60 18.85 0.62
N LEU A 801 -26.44 20.01 0.00
CA LEU A 801 -26.56 21.33 0.62
C LEU A 801 -27.65 22.14 -0.08
N TYR A 802 -28.55 22.74 0.68
CA TYR A 802 -29.62 23.58 0.17
C TYR A 802 -29.45 25.01 0.71
N PRO A 803 -28.75 25.90 -0.01
CA PRO A 803 -28.60 27.29 0.43
C PRO A 803 -29.86 28.10 0.17
N ARG A 804 -30.17 28.99 1.13
CA ARG A 804 -31.08 30.11 0.93
C ARG A 804 -30.28 31.38 0.78
N LEU A 805 -30.47 32.06 -0.30
CA LEU A 805 -29.67 33.25 -0.66
C LEU A 805 -30.54 34.39 -1.17
N VAL A 806 -30.02 35.60 -1.04
CA VAL A 806 -30.55 36.83 -1.66
C VAL A 806 -29.49 37.37 -2.58
N THR A 807 -29.90 37.77 -3.80
CA THR A 807 -29.04 38.47 -4.74
C THR A 807 -29.41 39.94 -4.78
N ASN A 808 -28.42 40.82 -4.91
CA ASN A 808 -28.63 42.23 -5.09
C ASN A 808 -27.97 42.62 -6.40
N ASP A 809 -28.73 43.29 -7.27
CA ASP A 809 -28.23 43.66 -8.58
C ASP A 809 -27.42 44.98 -8.60
N GLY A 810 -27.09 45.57 -7.41
CA GLY A 810 -26.25 46.75 -7.28
C GLY A 810 -27.03 48.06 -7.37
#